data_480470b6ef33047dfa45388ec5081708
#
_entry.id   480470b6ef33047dfa45388ec5081708
#
_cell.length_a   1.000
_cell.length_b   1.000
_cell.length_c   1.000
_cell.angle_alpha   90.00
_cell.angle_beta   90.00
_cell.angle_gamma   90.00
#
_symmetry.space_group_name_H-M   'P 1'
#
loop_
_entity.id
_entity.type
_entity.pdbx_description
1 polymer ?
#
loop_
_entity_poly.entity_id
_entity_poly.type
_entity_poly.pdbx_seq_one_letter_code
_entity_poly.pdbx_strand_id
1 'polypeptide(L)'
;MYKTNFLFVVFSVFLFSNINFSQTNIIQKTDTAGFYKLNDVVVTATKTPTHIIEIANSISVIDSAQISNSNANNVFDVLKNETGISFTRQGGNGTLSNLYIRGGNSSHTLVLIDGVEMNLTSDPSGVYDFSTLPIDNIERIEVLRGPQSTLYGSDAMAGVINIITKKGKGTPKFSLLTEAGTYNTYKASVGVNGSTNKFSYSVDASRTGSDGFSAASEKYGNTEKDGYAFNNFSALLGSNLSDDAEINLSTRFTKSKSDYDQFGGPYGDDPTYVFNQEEFSIRGEGKIKLLDGRWDQKIGLSFIRNIRKYSYDTSAASIYYSRSLYDGRKYKIDWQSDFKLDDINLLTTGIEFEKEESSSEYYSFNYILLPDYASVIPMKSANTFGVFLQDQININKSFFAAIGMRLDNHNMFGSNFTYRFSPAYMLWETGTKFKGSVATGFKAPSLYYLYDPSYGNENLSPEKNFGWELGIEQFFFKQNIAFGATYFYNKYTDMFGFDNLTFKTININKAVTKGGEFFLKITPTTDIEIKLNYTLADARDMSSNSSDYNKKLLRRPENKLGFFTSYSFTQKANINSEIIWVGPREDMNYSTYERIELKSYVLINLAANYSPFNFLRFNIRIENLLDEEYEEIYGYATPGLSFYGGINISF
;
A
#
# COMPACT_ATOMS: atom_id res chain seq x y z
N MET A 1 33.85 19.74 12.19
CA MET A 1 34.71 19.58 11.03
C MET A 1 35.09 18.11 10.89
N TYR A 2 34.17 17.28 10.50
CA TYR A 2 34.36 15.89 10.05
C TYR A 2 33.11 15.53 9.24
N LYS A 3 33.05 15.90 7.97
CA LYS A 3 32.08 15.46 6.98
C LYS A 3 32.87 15.20 5.70
N THR A 4 32.56 14.12 5.06
CA THR A 4 33.11 13.59 3.80
C THR A 4 34.21 12.55 3.98
N ASN A 5 33.81 11.26 4.14
CA ASN A 5 34.61 10.09 3.74
C ASN A 5 33.86 8.75 3.88
N PHE A 6 32.52 8.70 3.77
CA PHE A 6 31.79 7.42 3.91
C PHE A 6 31.25 6.80 2.60
N LEU A 7 31.50 7.47 1.46
CA LEU A 7 30.91 7.02 0.19
C LEU A 7 31.83 6.15 -0.69
N PHE A 8 33.05 5.83 -0.25
CA PHE A 8 34.04 5.16 -1.11
C PHE A 8 34.41 3.72 -0.74
N VAL A 9 33.89 3.18 0.37
CA VAL A 9 34.31 1.83 0.86
C VAL A 9 33.42 0.69 0.37
N VAL A 10 32.21 0.94 -0.13
CA VAL A 10 31.30 -0.15 -0.56
C VAL A 10 31.56 -0.64 -1.98
N PHE A 11 32.37 0.05 -2.78
CA PHE A 11 32.60 -0.30 -4.20
C PHE A 11 33.81 -1.17 -4.46
N SER A 12 34.61 -1.54 -3.45
CA SER A 12 35.91 -2.18 -3.66
C SER A 12 35.98 -3.69 -3.43
N VAL A 13 34.88 -4.37 -3.14
CA VAL A 13 34.90 -5.81 -2.80
C VAL A 13 34.43 -6.74 -3.94
N PHE A 14 33.98 -6.22 -5.08
CA PHE A 14 33.43 -7.04 -6.17
C PHE A 14 34.23 -7.01 -7.49
N LEU A 15 35.52 -6.81 -7.47
CA LEU A 15 36.35 -6.99 -8.66
C LEU A 15 37.46 -7.99 -8.32
N PHE A 16 37.23 -9.27 -8.61
CA PHE A 16 38.20 -10.30 -9.04
C PHE A 16 37.57 -11.69 -8.93
N SER A 17 36.77 -12.06 -9.92
CA SER A 17 36.63 -13.45 -10.33
C SER A 17 36.70 -13.52 -11.85
N ASN A 18 37.70 -14.24 -12.35
CA ASN A 18 37.92 -14.46 -13.77
C ASN A 18 36.72 -15.21 -14.39
N ILE A 19 35.94 -14.49 -15.20
CA ILE A 19 34.90 -15.11 -16.04
C ILE A 19 35.56 -15.53 -17.36
N ASN A 20 35.82 -16.81 -17.49
CA ASN A 20 36.21 -17.40 -18.79
C ASN A 20 34.96 -17.47 -19.68
N PHE A 21 34.89 -16.62 -20.69
CA PHE A 21 33.91 -16.73 -21.77
C PHE A 21 34.29 -17.91 -22.68
N SER A 22 33.58 -19.01 -22.60
CA SER A 22 33.58 -20.05 -23.62
C SER A 22 32.72 -19.58 -24.80
N GLN A 23 33.36 -19.29 -25.93
CA GLN A 23 32.69 -19.02 -27.20
C GLN A 23 32.20 -20.34 -27.81
N THR A 24 30.90 -20.59 -27.75
CA THR A 24 30.24 -21.55 -28.61
C THR A 24 29.57 -20.80 -29.76
N ASN A 25 30.18 -20.83 -30.92
CA ASN A 25 29.61 -20.33 -32.19
C ASN A 25 28.44 -21.25 -32.60
N ILE A 26 27.21 -20.80 -32.40
CA ILE A 26 26.06 -21.33 -33.14
C ILE A 26 25.58 -20.22 -34.08
N ILE A 27 25.88 -20.41 -35.36
CA ILE A 27 25.34 -19.59 -36.43
C ILE A 27 23.86 -19.94 -36.57
N GLN A 28 22.96 -19.12 -36.00
CA GLN A 28 21.56 -19.10 -36.35
C GLN A 28 21.26 -17.87 -37.20
N LYS A 29 20.58 -18.10 -38.34
CA LYS A 29 20.11 -17.10 -39.29
C LYS A 29 19.49 -15.91 -38.57
N THR A 30 20.02 -14.74 -38.83
CA THR A 30 19.47 -13.46 -38.39
C THR A 30 18.19 -13.16 -39.17
N ASP A 31 17.03 -13.35 -38.51
CA ASP A 31 15.85 -12.57 -38.84
C ASP A 31 16.06 -11.17 -38.25
N THR A 32 16.22 -10.20 -39.14
CA THR A 32 16.41 -8.78 -38.83
C THR A 32 15.06 -8.13 -38.47
N ALA A 33 14.54 -8.45 -37.29
CA ALA A 33 13.64 -7.62 -36.53
C ALA A 33 13.75 -8.11 -35.06
N GLY A 34 14.75 -7.57 -34.35
CA GLY A 34 14.96 -7.86 -32.95
C GLY A 34 13.85 -7.24 -32.10
N PHE A 35 12.67 -7.85 -32.11
CA PHE A 35 11.65 -7.53 -31.13
C PHE A 35 12.18 -7.94 -29.74
N TYR A 36 12.36 -6.96 -28.85
CA TYR A 36 12.57 -7.23 -27.44
C TYR A 36 11.35 -7.99 -26.94
N LYS A 37 11.52 -9.27 -26.60
CA LYS A 37 10.47 -10.03 -25.91
C LYS A 37 10.48 -9.56 -24.47
N LEU A 38 9.64 -8.58 -24.18
CA LEU A 38 9.42 -8.05 -22.84
C LEU A 38 8.81 -9.16 -21.96
N ASN A 39 9.25 -9.29 -20.72
CA ASN A 39 8.52 -10.12 -19.75
C ASN A 39 7.12 -9.55 -19.64
N ASP A 40 6.13 -10.37 -20.00
CA ASP A 40 4.71 -9.99 -20.04
C ASP A 40 4.14 -9.85 -18.62
N VAL A 41 4.52 -8.78 -17.92
CA VAL A 41 3.86 -8.43 -16.66
C VAL A 41 2.56 -7.71 -17.00
N VAL A 42 1.45 -8.36 -16.73
CA VAL A 42 0.09 -7.81 -16.89
C VAL A 42 -0.39 -7.33 -15.54
N VAL A 43 -0.87 -6.09 -15.48
CA VAL A 43 -1.42 -5.46 -14.29
C VAL A 43 -2.90 -5.16 -14.47
N THR A 44 -3.61 -5.07 -13.36
CA THR A 44 -5.06 -4.84 -13.32
C THR A 44 -5.44 -3.54 -12.60
N ALA A 45 -4.46 -2.80 -12.07
CA ALA A 45 -4.68 -1.48 -11.45
C ALA A 45 -5.17 -0.40 -12.43
N THR A 46 -5.30 -0.72 -13.72
CA THR A 46 -5.96 0.10 -14.75
C THR A 46 -7.40 -0.33 -15.03
N LYS A 47 -7.98 -1.17 -14.18
CA LYS A 47 -9.29 -1.86 -14.31
C LYS A 47 -9.38 -2.88 -15.45
N THR A 48 -8.49 -2.83 -16.43
CA THR A 48 -8.35 -3.80 -17.53
C THR A 48 -6.98 -4.47 -17.48
N PRO A 49 -6.84 -5.74 -17.86
CA PRO A 49 -5.53 -6.37 -17.99
C PRO A 49 -4.69 -5.64 -19.04
N THR A 50 -3.61 -5.00 -18.60
CA THR A 50 -2.75 -4.15 -19.46
C THR A 50 -1.29 -4.53 -19.25
N HIS A 51 -0.51 -4.64 -20.34
CA HIS A 51 0.93 -4.86 -20.23
C HIS A 51 1.62 -3.65 -19.62
N ILE A 52 2.55 -3.86 -18.68
CA ILE A 52 3.22 -2.77 -17.96
C ILE A 52 3.92 -1.77 -18.89
N ILE A 53 4.38 -2.22 -20.05
CA ILE A 53 5.03 -1.37 -21.05
C ILE A 53 4.06 -0.34 -21.67
N GLU A 54 2.78 -0.66 -21.73
CA GLU A 54 1.73 0.19 -22.31
C GLU A 54 1.24 1.25 -21.32
N ILE A 55 1.58 1.12 -20.03
CA ILE A 55 1.12 2.02 -18.99
C ILE A 55 2.01 3.25 -18.92
N ALA A 56 1.43 4.43 -19.05
CA ALA A 56 2.13 5.70 -18.96
C ALA A 56 2.37 6.17 -17.52
N ASN A 57 1.49 5.78 -16.59
CA ASN A 57 1.63 6.13 -15.17
C ASN A 57 2.79 5.39 -14.52
N SER A 58 3.35 5.99 -13.46
CA SER A 58 4.35 5.32 -12.63
C SER A 58 3.71 4.19 -11.86
N ILE A 59 4.16 2.95 -12.11
CA ILE A 59 3.65 1.74 -11.47
C ILE A 59 4.80 0.88 -10.95
N SER A 60 4.59 0.26 -9.79
CA SER A 60 5.45 -0.82 -9.27
C SER A 60 4.62 -2.08 -9.15
N VAL A 61 5.23 -3.22 -9.46
CA VAL A 61 4.63 -4.54 -9.26
C VAL A 61 5.58 -5.38 -8.43
N ILE A 62 5.08 -5.87 -7.31
CA ILE A 62 5.78 -6.76 -6.40
C ILE A 62 5.12 -8.13 -6.54
N ASP A 63 5.82 -9.07 -7.13
CA ASP A 63 5.30 -10.41 -7.40
C ASP A 63 5.46 -11.38 -6.22
N SER A 64 4.86 -12.55 -6.33
CA SER A 64 4.89 -13.58 -5.28
C SER A 64 6.29 -14.09 -4.98
N ALA A 65 7.21 -14.07 -5.94
CA ALA A 65 8.60 -14.49 -5.72
C ALA A 65 9.34 -13.45 -4.86
N GLN A 66 9.17 -12.17 -5.14
CA GLN A 66 9.73 -11.08 -4.35
C GLN A 66 9.16 -11.07 -2.92
N ILE A 67 7.83 -11.21 -2.78
CA ILE A 67 7.16 -11.33 -1.47
C ILE A 67 7.74 -12.51 -0.69
N SER A 68 7.82 -13.68 -1.32
CA SER A 68 8.32 -14.88 -0.68
C SER A 68 9.80 -14.80 -0.32
N ASN A 69 10.62 -14.11 -1.11
CA ASN A 69 12.05 -13.96 -0.88
C ASN A 69 12.36 -12.91 0.20
N SER A 70 11.54 -11.87 0.33
CA SER A 70 11.73 -10.84 1.37
C SER A 70 11.54 -11.40 2.79
N ASN A 71 10.80 -12.51 2.93
CA ASN A 71 10.38 -13.07 4.23
C ASN A 71 9.70 -12.00 5.13
N ALA A 72 9.06 -11.00 4.55
CA ALA A 72 8.35 -9.96 5.28
C ALA A 72 7.18 -10.54 6.09
N ASN A 73 6.75 -9.86 7.14
CA ASN A 73 5.64 -10.32 7.98
C ASN A 73 4.27 -9.90 7.43
N ASN A 74 4.20 -8.70 6.87
CA ASN A 74 2.98 -8.06 6.41
C ASN A 74 3.22 -7.24 5.13
N VAL A 75 2.15 -6.74 4.54
CA VAL A 75 2.22 -5.92 3.32
C VAL A 75 2.98 -4.63 3.52
N PHE A 76 2.89 -4.03 4.69
CA PHE A 76 3.61 -2.80 5.01
C PHE A 76 5.14 -2.96 4.86
N ASP A 77 5.68 -4.07 5.35
CA ASP A 77 7.12 -4.35 5.28
C ASP A 77 7.59 -4.55 3.82
N VAL A 78 6.76 -5.18 2.98
CA VAL A 78 7.04 -5.35 1.54
C VAL A 78 7.07 -4.01 0.80
N LEU A 79 6.20 -3.08 1.17
CA LEU A 79 6.09 -1.78 0.51
C LEU A 79 7.18 -0.78 0.94
N LYS A 80 7.87 -1.02 2.06
CA LYS A 80 8.88 -0.10 2.61
C LYS A 80 9.97 0.28 1.62
N ASN A 81 10.36 -0.61 0.72
CA ASN A 81 11.45 -0.40 -0.22
C ASN A 81 11.00 0.22 -1.55
N GLU A 82 9.69 0.40 -1.77
CA GLU A 82 9.18 0.88 -3.03
C GLU A 82 9.40 2.38 -3.25
N THR A 83 9.55 2.75 -4.53
CA THR A 83 9.72 4.13 -4.96
C THR A 83 8.46 4.95 -4.67
N GLY A 84 8.64 6.19 -4.21
CA GLY A 84 7.53 7.12 -3.98
C GLY A 84 6.71 6.84 -2.73
N ILE A 85 7.07 5.84 -1.93
CA ILE A 85 6.36 5.46 -0.72
C ILE A 85 7.18 5.80 0.53
N SER A 86 6.56 6.42 1.51
CA SER A 86 7.11 6.62 2.86
C SER A 86 6.09 6.20 3.92
N PHE A 87 6.55 6.01 5.14
CA PHE A 87 5.75 5.41 6.20
C PHE A 87 5.97 6.06 7.54
N THR A 88 4.99 5.83 8.42
CA THR A 88 5.17 6.00 9.87
C THR A 88 4.35 4.97 10.62
N ARG A 89 4.88 4.51 11.75
CA ARG A 89 4.23 3.59 12.68
C ARG A 89 4.37 4.12 14.10
N GLN A 90 3.34 3.93 14.92
CA GLN A 90 3.31 4.35 16.33
C GLN A 90 3.79 3.21 17.25
N GLY A 91 5.02 2.72 17.07
CA GLY A 91 5.55 1.60 17.85
C GLY A 91 5.75 0.32 17.04
N GLY A 92 5.43 -0.83 17.64
CA GLY A 92 5.60 -2.16 17.07
C GLY A 92 4.61 -2.54 15.97
N ASN A 93 4.70 -3.78 15.50
CA ASN A 93 3.68 -4.37 14.64
C ASN A 93 2.36 -4.44 15.42
N GLY A 94 1.25 -4.09 14.77
CA GLY A 94 -0.06 -4.04 15.43
C GLY A 94 -0.52 -2.64 15.82
N THR A 95 0.38 -1.66 15.80
CA THR A 95 0.02 -0.27 16.02
C THR A 95 -0.32 0.43 14.71
N LEU A 96 -0.99 1.59 14.80
CA LEU A 96 -1.43 2.34 13.63
C LEU A 96 -0.26 2.66 12.69
N SER A 97 -0.42 2.25 11.43
CA SER A 97 0.57 2.50 10.38
C SER A 97 -0.01 3.36 9.27
N ASN A 98 0.72 4.42 8.92
CA ASN A 98 0.37 5.34 7.86
C ASN A 98 1.32 5.19 6.67
N LEU A 99 0.75 5.16 5.47
CA LEU A 99 1.48 5.09 4.21
C LEU A 99 1.24 6.38 3.42
N TYR A 100 2.30 6.97 2.89
CA TYR A 100 2.25 8.20 2.12
C TYR A 100 2.82 7.97 0.72
N ILE A 101 2.01 8.18 -0.31
CA ILE A 101 2.48 8.15 -1.70
C ILE A 101 2.88 9.57 -2.11
N ARG A 102 4.16 9.76 -2.52
CA ARG A 102 4.70 11.05 -2.97
C ARG A 102 4.43 12.20 -2.01
N GLY A 103 4.43 11.92 -0.70
CA GLY A 103 4.18 12.91 0.35
C GLY A 103 2.72 13.33 0.53
N GLY A 104 1.77 12.76 -0.23
CA GLY A 104 0.33 12.94 -0.01
C GLY A 104 -0.13 12.38 1.35
N ASN A 105 -1.33 12.71 1.80
CA ASN A 105 -1.88 12.14 3.03
C ASN A 105 -2.16 10.64 2.86
N SER A 106 -2.07 9.87 3.94
CA SER A 106 -2.39 8.44 3.93
C SER A 106 -3.83 8.17 3.49
N SER A 107 -4.75 9.07 3.84
CA SER A 107 -6.16 9.01 3.42
C SER A 107 -6.40 9.28 1.92
N HIS A 108 -5.37 9.71 1.18
CA HIS A 108 -5.43 9.96 -0.27
C HIS A 108 -5.04 8.72 -1.10
N THR A 109 -4.79 7.59 -0.45
CA THR A 109 -4.43 6.34 -1.09
C THR A 109 -5.58 5.36 -1.00
N LEU A 110 -6.09 4.93 -2.16
CA LEU A 110 -7.08 3.87 -2.22
C LEU A 110 -6.40 2.50 -2.13
N VAL A 111 -6.91 1.64 -1.28
CA VAL A 111 -6.44 0.26 -1.13
C VAL A 111 -7.51 -0.71 -1.59
N LEU A 112 -7.14 -1.61 -2.48
CA LEU A 112 -8.00 -2.67 -3.00
C LEU A 112 -7.44 -4.04 -2.62
N ILE A 113 -8.29 -4.96 -2.21
CA ILE A 113 -7.97 -6.38 -2.10
C ILE A 113 -9.00 -7.16 -2.93
N ASP A 114 -8.55 -7.83 -3.99
CA ASP A 114 -9.41 -8.56 -4.92
C ASP A 114 -10.62 -7.73 -5.42
N GLY A 115 -10.39 -6.43 -5.64
CA GLY A 115 -11.41 -5.50 -6.11
C GLY A 115 -12.35 -4.93 -5.04
N VAL A 116 -12.20 -5.31 -3.77
CA VAL A 116 -12.90 -4.69 -2.64
C VAL A 116 -12.13 -3.45 -2.18
N GLU A 117 -12.80 -2.33 -2.05
CA GLU A 117 -12.24 -1.11 -1.46
C GLU A 117 -12.16 -1.25 0.06
N MET A 118 -10.93 -1.16 0.58
CA MET A 118 -10.62 -1.44 1.98
C MET A 118 -10.53 -0.18 2.85
N ASN A 119 -10.61 1.01 2.26
CA ASN A 119 -10.60 2.26 3.01
C ASN A 119 -11.75 2.32 4.02
N LEU A 120 -11.42 2.64 5.28
CA LEU A 120 -12.29 2.41 6.42
C LEU A 120 -13.33 3.53 6.58
N THR A 121 -14.60 3.23 6.39
CA THR A 121 -15.70 4.17 6.69
C THR A 121 -15.86 4.46 8.20
N SER A 122 -15.33 3.58 9.04
CA SER A 122 -15.28 3.76 10.50
C SER A 122 -14.11 4.63 10.97
N ASP A 123 -13.15 4.95 10.10
CA ASP A 123 -12.04 5.85 10.44
C ASP A 123 -12.41 7.29 10.11
N PRO A 124 -12.14 8.28 10.99
CA PRO A 124 -12.42 9.68 10.71
C PRO A 124 -11.84 10.20 9.39
N SER A 125 -10.65 9.71 9.02
CA SER A 125 -9.96 10.11 7.79
C SER A 125 -10.15 9.13 6.63
N GLY A 126 -10.72 7.95 6.87
CA GLY A 126 -10.86 6.89 5.86
C GLY A 126 -9.53 6.20 5.50
N VAL A 127 -8.58 6.15 6.42
CA VAL A 127 -7.27 5.50 6.21
C VAL A 127 -7.40 3.99 6.34
N TYR A 128 -6.74 3.24 5.46
CA TYR A 128 -6.55 1.80 5.63
C TYR A 128 -5.30 1.51 6.48
N ASP A 129 -5.44 0.68 7.49
CA ASP A 129 -4.34 0.25 8.36
C ASP A 129 -3.72 -1.06 7.83
N PHE A 130 -2.49 -0.98 7.33
CA PHE A 130 -1.76 -2.13 6.79
C PHE A 130 -1.17 -3.06 7.85
N SER A 131 -1.20 -2.71 9.14
CA SER A 131 -0.54 -3.46 10.21
C SER A 131 -1.05 -4.89 10.34
N THR A 132 -2.33 -5.11 10.04
CA THR A 132 -3.02 -6.39 10.21
C THR A 132 -3.08 -7.26 8.95
N LEU A 133 -2.50 -6.80 7.81
CA LEU A 133 -2.61 -7.48 6.52
C LEU A 133 -1.44 -8.44 6.28
N PRO A 134 -1.62 -9.78 6.44
CA PRO A 134 -0.57 -10.76 6.18
C PRO A 134 -0.29 -10.91 4.69
N ILE A 135 0.91 -11.42 4.36
CA ILE A 135 1.37 -11.62 2.97
C ILE A 135 1.13 -13.04 2.44
N ASP A 136 0.68 -14.00 3.26
CA ASP A 136 0.74 -15.44 2.98
C ASP A 136 -0.05 -15.86 1.73
N ASN A 137 -1.19 -15.22 1.49
CA ASN A 137 -2.07 -15.49 0.35
C ASN A 137 -1.98 -14.43 -0.77
N ILE A 138 -0.92 -13.62 -0.82
CA ILE A 138 -0.79 -12.60 -1.86
C ILE A 138 -0.05 -13.16 -3.07
N GLU A 139 -0.64 -12.98 -4.27
CA GLU A 139 -0.03 -13.28 -5.57
C GLU A 139 0.87 -12.12 -6.02
N ARG A 140 0.38 -10.88 -5.90
CA ARG A 140 1.13 -9.67 -6.22
C ARG A 140 0.50 -8.42 -5.62
N ILE A 141 1.31 -7.37 -5.52
CA ILE A 141 0.87 -6.03 -5.13
C ILE A 141 1.23 -5.08 -6.28
N GLU A 142 0.24 -4.32 -6.75
CA GLU A 142 0.39 -3.30 -7.78
C GLU A 142 0.24 -1.92 -7.13
N VAL A 143 1.24 -1.05 -7.26
CA VAL A 143 1.23 0.31 -6.70
C VAL A 143 1.21 1.30 -7.86
N LEU A 144 0.08 1.93 -8.09
CA LEU A 144 -0.12 2.95 -9.12
C LEU A 144 -0.07 4.33 -8.48
N ARG A 145 0.90 5.17 -8.87
CA ARG A 145 1.15 6.49 -8.28
C ARG A 145 0.50 7.60 -9.10
N GLY A 146 0.17 8.71 -8.42
CA GLY A 146 -0.55 9.85 -8.98
C GLY A 146 -2.07 9.67 -8.97
N PRO A 147 -2.85 10.70 -9.34
CA PRO A 147 -4.31 10.68 -9.26
C PRO A 147 -4.94 9.59 -10.13
N GLN A 148 -5.83 8.79 -9.57
CA GLN A 148 -6.53 7.68 -10.23
C GLN A 148 -8.07 7.76 -10.06
N SER A 149 -8.59 8.87 -9.57
CA SER A 149 -10.03 9.03 -9.32
C SER A 149 -10.89 8.88 -10.57
N THR A 150 -10.34 9.08 -11.76
CA THR A 150 -11.02 8.86 -13.04
C THR A 150 -11.51 7.41 -13.21
N LEU A 151 -10.82 6.44 -12.64
CA LEU A 151 -11.23 5.03 -12.68
C LEU A 151 -11.88 4.56 -11.39
N TYR A 152 -11.43 5.10 -10.25
CA TYR A 152 -11.74 4.55 -8.94
C TYR A 152 -12.63 5.45 -8.08
N GLY A 153 -12.90 6.70 -8.50
CA GLY A 153 -13.70 7.63 -7.71
C GLY A 153 -12.93 8.24 -6.53
N SER A 154 -13.59 8.34 -5.39
CA SER A 154 -13.03 8.92 -4.16
C SER A 154 -11.77 8.18 -3.68
N ASP A 155 -10.96 8.86 -2.85
CA ASP A 155 -9.77 8.35 -2.13
C ASP A 155 -8.53 8.06 -3.00
N ALA A 156 -8.67 7.89 -4.32
CA ALA A 156 -7.55 7.62 -5.23
C ALA A 156 -6.82 8.91 -5.68
N MET A 157 -6.53 9.83 -4.74
CA MET A 157 -5.92 11.13 -5.05
C MET A 157 -4.39 11.05 -5.19
N ALA A 158 -3.72 10.29 -4.32
CA ALA A 158 -2.26 10.13 -4.37
C ALA A 158 -1.85 8.86 -5.13
N GLY A 159 -2.70 7.85 -5.14
CA GLY A 159 -2.47 6.59 -5.85
C GLY A 159 -3.43 5.48 -5.42
N VAL A 160 -3.18 4.30 -5.99
CA VAL A 160 -3.91 3.06 -5.71
C VAL A 160 -2.92 1.95 -5.36
N ILE A 161 -3.19 1.23 -4.29
CA ILE A 161 -2.51 -0.03 -3.95
C ILE A 161 -3.51 -1.16 -4.19
N ASN A 162 -3.26 -1.97 -5.22
CA ASN A 162 -4.12 -3.08 -5.61
C ASN A 162 -3.44 -4.40 -5.24
N ILE A 163 -4.04 -5.12 -4.30
CA ILE A 163 -3.54 -6.38 -3.76
C ILE A 163 -4.37 -7.50 -4.35
N ILE A 164 -3.69 -8.43 -5.01
CA ILE A 164 -4.31 -9.58 -5.65
C ILE A 164 -3.89 -10.82 -4.90
N THR A 165 -4.87 -11.62 -4.45
CA THR A 165 -4.61 -12.88 -3.76
C THR A 165 -4.40 -14.04 -4.74
N LYS A 166 -3.78 -15.12 -4.24
CA LYS A 166 -3.49 -16.32 -5.03
C LYS A 166 -4.79 -16.99 -5.46
N LYS A 167 -4.96 -17.19 -6.77
CA LYS A 167 -6.01 -18.03 -7.33
C LYS A 167 -5.55 -19.50 -7.36
N GLY A 168 -6.39 -20.43 -6.97
CA GLY A 168 -6.08 -21.85 -7.03
C GLY A 168 -5.75 -22.31 -8.46
N LYS A 169 -4.66 -23.07 -8.61
CA LYS A 169 -4.17 -23.57 -9.91
C LYS A 169 -3.70 -25.02 -9.78
N GLY A 170 -4.07 -25.86 -10.73
CA GLY A 170 -3.59 -27.25 -10.83
C GLY A 170 -4.08 -28.17 -9.71
N THR A 171 -3.31 -29.21 -9.42
CA THR A 171 -3.62 -30.18 -8.35
C THR A 171 -3.68 -29.51 -6.98
N PRO A 172 -4.50 -30.02 -6.05
CA PRO A 172 -4.56 -29.49 -4.69
C PRO A 172 -3.18 -29.40 -4.05
N LYS A 173 -2.87 -28.25 -3.46
CA LYS A 173 -1.65 -28.02 -2.69
C LYS A 173 -2.03 -27.55 -1.30
N PHE A 174 -1.47 -28.22 -0.30
CA PHE A 174 -1.59 -27.83 1.09
C PHE A 174 -0.31 -27.10 1.51
N SER A 175 -0.45 -26.05 2.32
CA SER A 175 0.68 -25.32 2.87
C SER A 175 0.52 -25.13 4.38
N LEU A 176 1.63 -25.27 5.09
CA LEU A 176 1.76 -24.95 6.50
C LEU A 176 3.00 -24.09 6.66
N LEU A 177 2.86 -22.92 7.24
CA LEU A 177 3.97 -22.05 7.62
C LEU A 177 3.94 -21.85 9.13
N THR A 178 5.10 -21.98 9.77
CA THR A 178 5.30 -21.59 11.16
C THR A 178 6.55 -20.75 11.28
N GLU A 179 6.51 -19.70 12.08
CA GLU A 179 7.66 -18.83 12.35
C GLU A 179 7.66 -18.44 13.83
N ALA A 180 8.85 -18.29 14.41
CA ALA A 180 9.05 -17.76 15.75
C ALA A 180 10.26 -16.80 15.77
N GLY A 181 10.29 -15.86 16.72
CA GLY A 181 11.39 -14.88 16.77
C GLY A 181 11.35 -13.95 17.97
N THR A 182 12.12 -12.90 17.86
CA THR A 182 12.28 -11.83 18.86
C THR A 182 10.92 -11.29 19.32
N TYR A 183 10.86 -10.73 20.52
CA TYR A 183 9.64 -10.24 21.19
C TYR A 183 8.60 -11.34 21.44
N ASN A 184 9.03 -12.60 21.59
CA ASN A 184 8.15 -13.76 21.68
C ASN A 184 7.13 -13.83 20.52
N THR A 185 7.55 -13.38 19.34
CA THR A 185 6.72 -13.37 18.14
C THR A 185 6.54 -14.78 17.62
N TYR A 186 5.30 -15.13 17.27
CA TYR A 186 4.98 -16.38 16.59
C TYR A 186 4.00 -16.13 15.45
N LYS A 187 4.09 -16.93 14.40
CA LYS A 187 3.18 -16.96 13.27
C LYS A 187 2.90 -18.42 12.89
N ALA A 188 1.62 -18.70 12.62
CA ALA A 188 1.19 -19.96 12.03
C ALA A 188 0.19 -19.67 10.92
N SER A 189 0.36 -20.30 9.76
CA SER A 189 -0.54 -20.17 8.62
C SER A 189 -0.78 -21.53 7.99
N VAL A 190 -2.02 -21.80 7.62
CA VAL A 190 -2.44 -23.00 6.89
C VAL A 190 -3.19 -22.59 5.65
N GLY A 191 -2.92 -23.23 4.52
CA GLY A 191 -3.57 -22.92 3.27
C GLY A 191 -3.86 -24.17 2.44
N VAL A 192 -4.86 -24.08 1.60
CA VAL A 192 -5.17 -25.05 0.56
C VAL A 192 -5.59 -24.32 -0.71
N ASN A 193 -4.99 -24.69 -1.83
CA ASN A 193 -5.35 -24.13 -3.12
C ASN A 193 -5.29 -25.22 -4.20
N GLY A 194 -6.09 -25.04 -5.25
CA GLY A 194 -6.14 -25.99 -6.36
C GLY A 194 -7.20 -25.60 -7.37
N SER A 195 -7.23 -26.32 -8.49
CA SER A 195 -8.27 -26.18 -9.49
C SER A 195 -8.58 -27.47 -10.20
N THR A 196 -9.82 -27.56 -10.69
CA THR A 196 -10.27 -28.48 -11.72
C THR A 196 -10.55 -27.67 -12.99
N ASN A 197 -11.04 -28.32 -14.04
CA ASN A 197 -11.46 -27.60 -15.25
C ASN A 197 -12.59 -26.58 -14.98
N LYS A 198 -13.43 -26.82 -13.97
CA LYS A 198 -14.61 -25.99 -13.66
C LYS A 198 -14.46 -25.13 -12.42
N PHE A 199 -13.69 -25.57 -11.44
CA PHE A 199 -13.62 -24.92 -10.13
C PHE A 199 -12.18 -24.60 -9.77
N SER A 200 -11.96 -23.42 -9.19
CA SER A 200 -10.71 -23.02 -8.54
C SER A 200 -10.98 -22.59 -7.12
N TYR A 201 -10.07 -22.86 -6.22
CA TYR A 201 -10.19 -22.46 -4.81
C TYR A 201 -8.83 -22.15 -4.22
N SER A 202 -8.81 -21.16 -3.35
CA SER A 202 -7.68 -20.84 -2.48
C SER A 202 -8.27 -20.41 -1.14
N VAL A 203 -7.90 -21.11 -0.07
CA VAL A 203 -8.39 -20.85 1.28
C VAL A 203 -7.20 -20.80 2.21
N ASP A 204 -7.10 -19.76 3.00
CA ASP A 204 -6.00 -19.54 3.93
C ASP A 204 -6.51 -19.08 5.29
N ALA A 205 -5.85 -19.53 6.36
CA ALA A 205 -6.06 -19.05 7.70
C ALA A 205 -4.71 -18.85 8.40
N SER A 206 -4.56 -17.73 9.11
CA SER A 206 -3.33 -17.44 9.83
C SER A 206 -3.57 -16.81 11.19
N ARG A 207 -2.65 -17.05 12.11
CA ARG A 207 -2.54 -16.40 13.40
C ARG A 207 -1.14 -15.88 13.60
N THR A 208 -1.01 -14.62 13.99
CA THR A 208 0.25 -13.98 14.38
C THR A 208 0.06 -13.35 15.76
N GLY A 209 1.05 -13.46 16.62
CA GLY A 209 1.05 -12.80 17.92
C GLY A 209 2.46 -12.50 18.40
N SER A 210 2.56 -11.54 19.31
CA SER A 210 3.83 -11.11 19.94
C SER A 210 3.54 -10.48 21.29
N ASP A 211 4.48 -10.61 22.24
CA ASP A 211 4.45 -9.83 23.47
C ASP A 211 4.83 -8.36 23.22
N GLY A 212 5.46 -8.06 22.08
CA GLY A 212 5.85 -6.72 21.70
C GLY A 212 6.98 -6.12 22.56
N PHE A 213 7.10 -4.83 22.45
CA PHE A 213 7.93 -3.92 23.26
C PHE A 213 7.11 -2.65 23.48
N SER A 214 7.49 -1.76 24.41
CA SER A 214 6.73 -0.52 24.64
C SER A 214 6.63 0.32 23.36
N ALA A 215 5.43 0.70 22.96
CA ALA A 215 5.21 1.59 21.84
C ALA A 215 5.75 2.99 22.14
N ALA A 216 5.60 3.48 23.38
CA ALA A 216 6.32 4.65 23.85
C ALA A 216 7.80 4.30 24.09
N SER A 217 8.72 5.15 23.64
CA SER A 217 10.14 4.82 23.60
C SER A 217 10.76 4.62 24.98
N GLU A 218 11.51 3.53 25.17
CA GLU A 218 12.33 3.24 26.36
C GLU A 218 13.33 4.35 26.68
N LYS A 219 13.77 5.11 25.68
CA LYS A 219 14.62 6.30 25.84
C LYS A 219 14.04 7.33 26.82
N TYR A 220 12.74 7.35 26.99
CA TYR A 220 12.02 8.25 27.89
C TYR A 220 11.57 7.59 29.19
N GLY A 221 11.99 6.33 29.45
CA GLY A 221 11.71 5.60 30.68
C GLY A 221 10.50 4.69 30.62
N ASN A 222 9.90 4.49 29.44
CA ASN A 222 8.78 3.58 29.24
C ASN A 222 9.27 2.14 29.13
N THR A 223 8.58 1.19 29.74
CA THR A 223 9.08 -0.20 29.84
C THR A 223 7.99 -1.25 29.74
N GLU A 224 6.73 -0.86 29.63
CA GLU A 224 5.67 -1.84 29.42
C GLU A 224 5.80 -2.51 28.04
N LYS A 225 5.02 -3.55 27.78
CA LYS A 225 5.04 -4.25 26.51
C LYS A 225 3.70 -4.16 25.83
N ASP A 226 3.70 -3.61 24.61
CA ASP A 226 2.54 -3.52 23.76
C ASP A 226 2.45 -4.75 22.85
N GLY A 227 1.75 -5.75 23.34
CA GLY A 227 1.53 -6.99 22.62
C GLY A 227 0.45 -6.86 21.54
N TYR A 228 0.44 -7.82 20.62
CA TYR A 228 -0.60 -7.90 19.60
C TYR A 228 -0.94 -9.34 19.22
N ALA A 229 -2.17 -9.53 18.73
CA ALA A 229 -2.63 -10.79 18.17
C ALA A 229 -3.56 -10.57 16.97
N PHE A 230 -3.27 -11.21 15.83
CA PHE A 230 -4.05 -11.15 14.60
C PHE A 230 -4.52 -12.53 14.21
N ASN A 231 -5.78 -12.65 13.84
CA ASN A 231 -6.35 -13.83 13.22
C ASN A 231 -6.92 -13.42 11.86
N ASN A 232 -6.49 -14.09 10.81
CA ASN A 232 -6.93 -13.80 9.45
C ASN A 232 -7.49 -15.08 8.81
N PHE A 233 -8.53 -14.89 8.03
CA PHE A 233 -9.11 -15.91 7.16
C PHE A 233 -9.37 -15.28 5.80
N SER A 234 -9.05 -15.98 4.72
CA SER A 234 -9.38 -15.56 3.36
C SER A 234 -9.74 -16.76 2.49
N ALA A 235 -10.69 -16.56 1.59
CA ALA A 235 -11.05 -17.54 0.58
C ALA A 235 -11.35 -16.87 -0.76
N LEU A 236 -10.81 -17.43 -1.83
CA LEU A 236 -11.10 -17.08 -3.21
C LEU A 236 -11.59 -18.34 -3.93
N LEU A 237 -12.85 -18.34 -4.33
CA LEU A 237 -13.52 -19.44 -5.03
C LEU A 237 -13.89 -18.98 -6.43
N GLY A 238 -13.61 -19.78 -7.44
CA GLY A 238 -13.95 -19.49 -8.82
C GLY A 238 -14.66 -20.66 -9.49
N SER A 239 -15.59 -20.35 -10.40
CA SER A 239 -16.26 -21.35 -11.24
C SER A 239 -16.31 -20.87 -12.66
N ASN A 240 -15.80 -21.68 -13.59
CA ASN A 240 -15.99 -21.50 -15.02
C ASN A 240 -17.34 -22.12 -15.40
N LEU A 241 -18.32 -21.30 -15.72
CA LEU A 241 -19.66 -21.74 -16.17
C LEU A 241 -19.61 -22.22 -17.63
N SER A 242 -18.76 -21.56 -18.43
CA SER A 242 -18.40 -21.91 -19.80
C SER A 242 -16.96 -21.41 -20.07
N ASP A 243 -16.48 -21.58 -21.31
CA ASP A 243 -15.20 -21.03 -21.75
C ASP A 243 -15.18 -19.48 -21.72
N ASP A 244 -16.37 -18.87 -21.85
CA ASP A 244 -16.55 -17.42 -21.90
C ASP A 244 -17.18 -16.83 -20.63
N ALA A 245 -17.59 -17.64 -19.65
CA ALA A 245 -18.27 -17.15 -18.46
C ALA A 245 -17.65 -17.70 -17.17
N GLU A 246 -17.34 -16.80 -16.24
CA GLU A 246 -16.69 -17.10 -14.96
C GLU A 246 -17.41 -16.36 -13.82
N ILE A 247 -17.53 -17.02 -12.68
CA ILE A 247 -17.99 -16.41 -11.43
C ILE A 247 -16.89 -16.60 -10.38
N ASN A 248 -16.58 -15.54 -9.66
CA ASN A 248 -15.64 -15.56 -8.53
C ASN A 248 -16.32 -15.05 -7.26
N LEU A 249 -15.95 -15.63 -6.13
CA LEU A 249 -16.35 -15.20 -4.80
C LEU A 249 -15.09 -15.05 -3.95
N SER A 250 -14.80 -13.86 -3.51
CA SER A 250 -13.73 -13.57 -2.52
C SER A 250 -14.35 -13.21 -1.18
N THR A 251 -13.76 -13.69 -0.09
CA THR A 251 -14.16 -13.29 1.26
C THR A 251 -12.94 -13.22 2.16
N ARG A 252 -12.95 -12.29 3.09
CA ARG A 252 -11.90 -12.08 4.06
C ARG A 252 -12.48 -11.74 5.42
N PHE A 253 -11.85 -12.25 6.48
CA PHE A 253 -12.14 -11.91 7.85
C PHE A 253 -10.83 -11.68 8.60
N THR A 254 -10.74 -10.56 9.31
CA THR A 254 -9.60 -10.21 10.17
C THR A 254 -10.13 -9.84 11.55
N LYS A 255 -9.51 -10.40 12.57
CA LYS A 255 -9.75 -10.00 13.96
C LYS A 255 -8.41 -9.72 14.61
N SER A 256 -8.24 -8.50 15.14
CA SER A 256 -7.02 -8.08 15.81
C SER A 256 -7.30 -7.55 17.21
N LYS A 257 -6.32 -7.73 18.09
CA LYS A 257 -6.17 -7.06 19.36
C LYS A 257 -4.75 -6.53 19.46
N SER A 258 -4.58 -5.30 19.89
CA SER A 258 -3.27 -4.70 20.14
C SER A 258 -3.32 -3.83 21.37
N ASP A 259 -2.29 -3.89 22.18
CA ASP A 259 -2.07 -2.97 23.27
C ASP A 259 -1.40 -1.71 22.70
N TYR A 260 -1.70 -0.52 23.21
CA TYR A 260 -1.35 0.77 22.64
C TYR A 260 -0.88 1.72 23.71
N ASP A 261 -0.02 2.65 23.30
CA ASP A 261 0.26 3.88 24.02
C ASP A 261 -0.40 5.07 23.32
N GLN A 262 -1.11 5.90 24.09
CA GLN A 262 -1.79 7.07 23.55
C GLN A 262 -0.79 8.14 23.07
N PHE A 263 0.33 8.28 23.80
CA PHE A 263 1.37 9.24 23.51
C PHE A 263 2.75 8.56 23.51
N GLY A 264 3.62 9.00 22.62
CA GLY A 264 5.04 8.72 22.74
C GLY A 264 5.74 9.69 23.71
N GLY A 265 6.95 9.38 24.11
CA GLY A 265 7.77 10.25 24.97
C GLY A 265 7.63 9.95 26.46
N PRO A 266 8.05 10.89 27.35
CA PRO A 266 8.02 10.65 28.80
C PRO A 266 6.62 10.38 29.32
N TYR A 267 6.49 9.35 30.18
CA TYR A 267 5.21 8.92 30.77
C TYR A 267 4.18 8.46 29.72
N GLY A 268 4.68 7.83 28.64
CA GLY A 268 3.83 7.36 27.55
C GLY A 268 3.17 6.01 27.79
N ASP A 269 3.69 5.17 28.71
CA ASP A 269 3.14 3.84 29.01
C ASP A 269 1.66 3.90 29.45
N ASP A 270 0.80 3.23 28.71
CA ASP A 270 -0.65 3.17 28.94
C ASP A 270 -1.13 1.71 29.11
N PRO A 271 -0.84 1.03 30.24
CA PRO A 271 -1.03 -0.43 30.41
C PRO A 271 -2.47 -0.93 30.27
N THR A 272 -3.42 -0.04 30.11
CA THR A 272 -4.85 -0.37 29.97
C THR A 272 -5.44 0.07 28.64
N TYR A 273 -4.61 0.65 27.74
CA TYR A 273 -5.10 1.13 26.46
C TYR A 273 -5.08 0.00 25.41
N VAL A 274 -6.24 -0.46 25.03
CA VAL A 274 -6.40 -1.62 24.15
C VAL A 274 -7.22 -1.25 22.93
N PHE A 275 -6.72 -1.65 21.77
CA PHE A 275 -7.41 -1.57 20.49
C PHE A 275 -7.87 -2.95 20.03
N ASN A 276 -9.12 -3.05 19.59
CA ASN A 276 -9.67 -4.24 18.95
C ASN A 276 -10.32 -3.86 17.64
N GLN A 277 -10.07 -4.68 16.61
CA GLN A 277 -10.68 -4.51 15.29
C GLN A 277 -11.26 -5.84 14.80
N GLU A 278 -12.42 -5.77 14.17
CA GLU A 278 -13.02 -6.85 13.40
C GLU A 278 -13.37 -6.31 12.00
N GLU A 279 -12.86 -6.95 10.97
CA GLU A 279 -13.11 -6.58 9.58
C GLU A 279 -13.60 -7.81 8.81
N PHE A 280 -14.70 -7.64 8.09
CA PHE A 280 -15.26 -8.64 7.20
C PHE A 280 -15.50 -8.03 5.83
N SER A 281 -15.04 -8.70 4.78
CA SER A 281 -15.34 -8.32 3.40
C SER A 281 -15.75 -9.54 2.57
N ILE A 282 -16.64 -9.28 1.60
CA ILE A 282 -17.07 -10.27 0.62
C ILE A 282 -17.35 -9.59 -0.72
N ARG A 283 -16.92 -10.21 -1.82
CA ARG A 283 -17.23 -9.78 -3.20
C ARG A 283 -17.58 -10.97 -4.07
N GLY A 284 -18.73 -10.88 -4.70
CA GLY A 284 -19.12 -11.72 -5.84
C GLY A 284 -18.83 -10.97 -7.14
N GLU A 285 -18.19 -11.63 -8.10
CA GLU A 285 -17.88 -11.06 -9.41
C GLU A 285 -18.24 -12.06 -10.52
N GLY A 286 -19.06 -11.63 -11.47
CA GLY A 286 -19.36 -12.35 -12.70
C GLY A 286 -18.66 -11.71 -13.89
N LYS A 287 -18.06 -12.52 -14.76
CA LYS A 287 -17.45 -12.09 -16.03
C LYS A 287 -18.03 -12.90 -17.19
N ILE A 288 -18.26 -12.22 -18.29
CA ILE A 288 -18.66 -12.87 -19.54
C ILE A 288 -17.98 -12.22 -20.73
N LYS A 289 -17.43 -13.04 -21.63
CA LYS A 289 -16.87 -12.62 -22.91
C LYS A 289 -17.90 -12.81 -24.00
N LEU A 290 -18.12 -11.79 -24.79
CA LEU A 290 -19.05 -11.76 -25.88
C LEU A 290 -18.33 -11.42 -27.18
N LEU A 291 -18.92 -11.72 -28.34
CA LEU A 291 -18.39 -11.43 -29.67
C LEU A 291 -16.95 -11.95 -29.85
N ASP A 292 -16.72 -13.22 -29.53
CA ASP A 292 -15.42 -13.89 -29.63
C ASP A 292 -14.30 -13.17 -28.84
N GLY A 293 -14.64 -12.65 -27.63
CA GLY A 293 -13.72 -11.95 -26.74
C GLY A 293 -13.43 -10.49 -27.14
N ARG A 294 -14.22 -9.90 -28.05
CA ARG A 294 -14.14 -8.46 -28.36
C ARG A 294 -14.89 -7.59 -27.35
N TRP A 295 -15.78 -8.19 -26.56
CA TRP A 295 -16.62 -7.47 -25.61
C TRP A 295 -16.68 -8.21 -24.28
N ASP A 296 -15.89 -7.75 -23.32
CA ASP A 296 -15.86 -8.31 -21.98
C ASP A 296 -16.79 -7.53 -21.07
N GLN A 297 -17.64 -8.25 -20.33
CA GLN A 297 -18.55 -7.68 -19.34
C GLN A 297 -18.17 -8.18 -17.95
N LYS A 298 -18.23 -7.30 -16.98
CA LYS A 298 -17.97 -7.62 -15.58
C LYS A 298 -19.00 -6.94 -14.69
N ILE A 299 -19.59 -7.70 -13.76
CA ILE A 299 -20.48 -7.20 -12.73
C ILE A 299 -19.95 -7.63 -11.37
N GLY A 300 -19.89 -6.71 -10.42
CA GLY A 300 -19.40 -6.94 -9.07
C GLY A 300 -20.40 -6.48 -8.01
N LEU A 301 -20.48 -7.25 -6.94
CA LEU A 301 -21.23 -6.94 -5.73
C LEU A 301 -20.27 -7.07 -4.54
N SER A 302 -20.04 -6.04 -3.79
CA SER A 302 -19.17 -6.09 -2.61
C SER A 302 -19.80 -5.51 -1.36
N PHE A 303 -19.41 -6.07 -0.23
CA PHE A 303 -19.75 -5.61 1.10
C PHE A 303 -18.52 -5.67 1.97
N ILE A 304 -18.29 -4.61 2.76
CA ILE A 304 -17.29 -4.58 3.82
C ILE A 304 -17.91 -4.00 5.08
N ARG A 305 -17.55 -4.57 6.22
CA ARG A 305 -17.85 -4.02 7.55
C ARG A 305 -16.57 -4.00 8.37
N ASN A 306 -16.31 -2.89 9.04
CA ASN A 306 -15.19 -2.72 9.95
C ASN A 306 -15.71 -2.17 11.29
N ILE A 307 -15.38 -2.87 12.38
CA ILE A 307 -15.70 -2.47 13.75
C ILE A 307 -14.39 -2.22 14.47
N ARG A 308 -14.24 -1.02 15.06
CA ARG A 308 -13.06 -0.61 15.83
C ARG A 308 -13.48 -0.21 17.23
N LYS A 309 -12.77 -0.74 18.22
CA LYS A 309 -13.04 -0.47 19.64
C LYS A 309 -11.75 -0.06 20.33
N TYR A 310 -11.73 1.08 20.95
CA TYR A 310 -10.67 1.51 21.84
C TYR A 310 -11.17 1.50 23.26
N SER A 311 -10.37 1.02 24.18
CA SER A 311 -10.66 0.99 25.60
C SER A 311 -9.45 1.46 26.37
N TYR A 312 -9.67 2.41 27.25
CA TYR A 312 -8.70 2.90 28.20
C TYR A 312 -9.32 2.81 29.59
N ASP A 313 -8.80 1.94 30.44
CA ASP A 313 -9.27 1.77 31.81
C ASP A 313 -8.39 2.54 32.78
N THR A 314 -8.93 2.92 33.93
CA THR A 314 -8.14 3.53 35.01
C THR A 314 -7.07 2.57 35.52
N SER A 315 -5.91 3.13 35.88
CA SER A 315 -4.80 2.41 36.46
C SER A 315 -4.22 3.16 37.66
N ALA A 316 -3.19 2.60 38.27
CA ALA A 316 -2.45 3.31 39.32
C ALA A 316 -1.75 4.59 38.80
N ALA A 317 -1.47 4.64 37.49
CA ALA A 317 -0.83 5.77 36.82
C ALA A 317 -1.85 6.76 36.22
N SER A 318 -3.08 6.34 35.93
CA SER A 318 -4.09 7.17 35.27
C SER A 318 -5.48 6.98 35.87
N ILE A 319 -6.11 8.11 36.19
CA ILE A 319 -7.50 8.18 36.62
C ILE A 319 -8.49 8.37 35.46
N TYR A 320 -7.98 8.38 34.23
CA TYR A 320 -8.74 8.58 33.01
C TYR A 320 -9.37 7.25 32.54
N TYR A 321 -10.58 7.33 32.05
CA TYR A 321 -11.31 6.21 31.46
C TYR A 321 -11.92 6.65 30.14
N SER A 322 -11.80 5.83 29.09
CA SER A 322 -12.53 6.06 27.86
C SER A 322 -12.88 4.77 27.12
N ARG A 323 -13.95 4.85 26.36
CA ARG A 323 -14.40 3.81 25.43
C ARG A 323 -14.82 4.45 24.13
N SER A 324 -14.38 3.87 23.03
CA SER A 324 -14.83 4.27 21.69
C SER A 324 -15.27 3.06 20.91
N LEU A 325 -16.35 3.21 20.17
CA LEU A 325 -16.84 2.21 19.22
C LEU A 325 -17.10 2.92 17.88
N TYR A 326 -16.53 2.38 16.82
CA TYR A 326 -16.77 2.81 15.45
C TYR A 326 -17.25 1.61 14.64
N ASP A 327 -18.41 1.70 13.96
CA ASP A 327 -18.96 0.67 13.06
C ASP A 327 -19.16 1.30 11.69
N GLY A 328 -18.35 0.88 10.73
CA GLY A 328 -18.40 1.33 9.35
C GLY A 328 -18.80 0.20 8.40
N ARG A 329 -19.61 0.52 7.39
CA ARG A 329 -20.08 -0.43 6.38
C ARG A 329 -20.07 0.24 5.01
N LYS A 330 -19.70 -0.53 3.99
CA LYS A 330 -19.77 -0.09 2.59
C LYS A 330 -20.40 -1.19 1.75
N TYR A 331 -21.32 -0.80 0.89
CA TYR A 331 -21.97 -1.65 -0.11
C TYR A 331 -21.67 -1.07 -1.47
N LYS A 332 -21.22 -1.87 -2.40
CA LYS A 332 -20.92 -1.42 -3.77
C LYS A 332 -21.46 -2.39 -4.80
N ILE A 333 -22.08 -1.84 -5.82
CA ILE A 333 -22.46 -2.53 -7.05
C ILE A 333 -21.71 -1.85 -8.16
N ASP A 334 -20.98 -2.61 -8.96
CA ASP A 334 -20.23 -2.11 -10.10
C ASP A 334 -20.50 -2.93 -11.34
N TRP A 335 -20.62 -2.26 -12.48
CA TRP A 335 -20.64 -2.86 -13.80
C TRP A 335 -19.57 -2.19 -14.64
N GLN A 336 -18.80 -3.02 -15.38
CA GLN A 336 -17.78 -2.57 -16.32
C GLN A 336 -17.94 -3.32 -17.63
N SER A 337 -17.74 -2.61 -18.73
CA SER A 337 -17.78 -3.10 -20.10
C SER A 337 -16.50 -2.68 -20.81
N ASP A 338 -15.73 -3.64 -21.26
CA ASP A 338 -14.51 -3.46 -22.04
C ASP A 338 -14.80 -3.88 -23.48
N PHE A 339 -14.80 -2.94 -24.43
CA PHE A 339 -15.10 -3.17 -25.82
C PHE A 339 -13.91 -2.82 -26.71
N LYS A 340 -13.36 -3.83 -27.37
CA LYS A 340 -12.33 -3.67 -28.39
C LYS A 340 -12.98 -3.16 -29.68
N LEU A 341 -12.94 -1.82 -29.88
CA LEU A 341 -13.50 -1.17 -31.06
C LEU A 341 -12.79 -1.65 -32.33
N ASP A 342 -11.45 -1.64 -32.29
CA ASP A 342 -10.54 -2.08 -33.32
C ASP A 342 -9.21 -2.56 -32.72
N ASP A 343 -8.14 -2.67 -33.51
CA ASP A 343 -6.83 -3.08 -33.01
C ASP A 343 -6.07 -1.94 -32.31
N ILE A 344 -6.58 -0.71 -32.37
CA ILE A 344 -5.97 0.50 -31.78
C ILE A 344 -6.68 0.85 -30.47
N ASN A 345 -8.00 0.73 -30.39
CA ASN A 345 -8.82 1.30 -29.33
C ASN A 345 -9.51 0.22 -28.49
N LEU A 346 -9.30 0.26 -27.17
CA LEU A 346 -10.04 -0.50 -26.17
C LEU A 346 -10.83 0.49 -25.30
N LEU A 347 -12.14 0.51 -25.54
CA LEU A 347 -13.07 1.37 -24.81
C LEU A 347 -13.55 0.67 -23.54
N THR A 348 -13.30 1.27 -22.39
CA THR A 348 -13.81 0.82 -21.08
C THR A 348 -14.84 1.82 -20.58
N THR A 349 -16.03 1.34 -20.26
CA THR A 349 -17.06 2.14 -19.57
C THR A 349 -17.55 1.43 -18.33
N GLY A 350 -18.02 2.15 -17.34
CA GLY A 350 -18.59 1.54 -16.16
C GLY A 350 -19.52 2.44 -15.39
N ILE A 351 -20.35 1.78 -14.61
CA ILE A 351 -21.33 2.39 -13.70
C ILE A 351 -21.11 1.79 -12.33
N GLU A 352 -21.09 2.63 -11.31
CA GLU A 352 -20.89 2.24 -9.92
C GLU A 352 -21.93 2.91 -9.03
N PHE A 353 -22.46 2.14 -8.10
CA PHE A 353 -23.25 2.67 -6.99
C PHE A 353 -22.64 2.19 -5.69
N GLU A 354 -22.39 3.14 -4.80
CA GLU A 354 -21.82 2.90 -3.48
C GLU A 354 -22.70 3.51 -2.42
N LYS A 355 -22.90 2.76 -1.32
CA LYS A 355 -23.53 3.23 -0.09
C LYS A 355 -22.57 3.02 1.06
N GLU A 356 -22.25 4.08 1.76
CA GLU A 356 -21.48 4.07 3.00
C GLU A 356 -22.38 4.29 4.19
N GLU A 357 -22.11 3.59 5.29
CA GLU A 357 -22.77 3.76 6.58
C GLU A 357 -21.72 3.81 7.67
N SER A 358 -21.88 4.71 8.64
CA SER A 358 -21.00 4.79 9.81
C SER A 358 -21.76 5.26 11.03
N SER A 359 -21.40 4.70 12.19
CA SER A 359 -21.77 5.20 13.51
C SER A 359 -20.57 5.22 14.42
N SER A 360 -20.57 6.13 15.40
CA SER A 360 -19.56 6.14 16.44
C SER A 360 -20.14 6.48 17.79
N GLU A 361 -19.55 5.90 18.82
CA GLU A 361 -19.84 6.19 20.21
C GLU A 361 -18.52 6.46 20.92
N TYR A 362 -18.43 7.55 21.62
CA TYR A 362 -17.30 7.87 22.47
C TYR A 362 -17.83 8.26 23.85
N TYR A 363 -17.23 7.67 24.88
CA TYR A 363 -17.51 8.00 26.27
C TYR A 363 -16.18 8.14 27.02
N SER A 364 -16.08 9.18 27.86
CA SER A 364 -14.94 9.35 28.75
C SER A 364 -15.34 9.99 30.06
N PHE A 365 -14.63 9.65 31.14
CA PHE A 365 -14.71 10.36 32.39
C PHE A 365 -13.33 10.42 33.08
N ASN A 366 -13.21 11.41 33.96
CA ASN A 366 -12.04 11.60 34.80
C ASN A 366 -12.56 11.83 36.23
N TYR A 367 -12.17 11.00 37.17
CA TYR A 367 -12.68 10.99 38.54
C TYR A 367 -12.50 12.32 39.31
N ILE A 368 -11.67 13.26 38.86
CA ILE A 368 -11.28 14.43 39.65
C ILE A 368 -11.60 15.76 38.99
N LEU A 369 -11.49 15.90 37.66
CA LEU A 369 -11.33 17.22 37.05
C LEU A 369 -12.37 17.62 36.00
N LEU A 370 -13.09 16.69 35.37
CA LEU A 370 -14.02 16.97 34.28
C LEU A 370 -15.34 16.19 34.45
N PRO A 371 -16.46 16.77 34.04
CA PRO A 371 -17.73 16.01 33.94
C PRO A 371 -17.58 14.90 32.89
N ASP A 372 -18.41 13.87 33.00
CA ASP A 372 -18.54 12.84 32.00
C ASP A 372 -18.81 13.45 30.62
N TYR A 373 -18.11 12.94 29.61
CA TYR A 373 -18.30 13.38 28.24
C TYR A 373 -18.75 12.19 27.39
N ALA A 374 -19.77 12.41 26.58
CA ALA A 374 -20.26 11.45 25.61
C ALA A 374 -20.49 12.13 24.25
N SER A 375 -20.00 11.52 23.20
CA SER A 375 -20.27 11.90 21.82
C SER A 375 -20.82 10.69 21.07
N VAL A 376 -22.00 10.82 20.49
CA VAL A 376 -22.67 9.75 19.76
C VAL A 376 -23.06 10.25 18.37
N ILE A 377 -22.55 9.56 17.36
CA ILE A 377 -23.02 9.69 15.97
C ILE A 377 -23.90 8.47 15.70
N PRO A 378 -25.24 8.63 15.60
CA PRO A 378 -26.10 7.52 15.21
C PRO A 378 -25.74 7.09 13.78
N MET A 379 -26.18 5.89 13.36
CA MET A 379 -25.91 5.39 12.03
C MET A 379 -26.31 6.43 10.97
N LYS A 380 -25.31 6.98 10.28
CA LYS A 380 -25.45 7.92 9.16
C LYS A 380 -25.08 7.21 7.86
N SER A 381 -25.58 7.69 6.74
CA SER A 381 -25.26 7.12 5.45
C SER A 381 -25.05 8.17 4.38
N ALA A 382 -24.22 7.84 3.41
CA ALA A 382 -24.03 8.58 2.17
C ALA A 382 -24.09 7.64 0.96
N ASN A 383 -24.49 8.15 -0.20
CA ASN A 383 -24.57 7.40 -1.43
C ASN A 383 -23.82 8.12 -2.54
N THR A 384 -23.08 7.37 -3.35
CA THR A 384 -22.38 7.88 -4.53
C THR A 384 -22.80 7.07 -5.76
N PHE A 385 -23.13 7.77 -6.83
CA PHE A 385 -23.34 7.18 -8.15
C PHE A 385 -22.26 7.70 -9.09
N GLY A 386 -21.47 6.78 -9.69
CA GLY A 386 -20.37 7.11 -10.58
C GLY A 386 -20.55 6.51 -11.96
N VAL A 387 -20.17 7.28 -12.99
CA VAL A 387 -20.08 6.82 -14.39
C VAL A 387 -18.72 7.21 -14.92
N PHE A 388 -18.02 6.27 -15.55
CA PHE A 388 -16.72 6.54 -16.17
C PHE A 388 -16.62 5.99 -17.58
N LEU A 389 -15.76 6.64 -18.36
CA LEU A 389 -15.39 6.23 -19.72
C LEU A 389 -13.89 6.41 -19.87
N GLN A 390 -13.23 5.41 -20.45
CA GLN A 390 -11.82 5.46 -20.80
C GLN A 390 -11.59 4.83 -22.15
N ASP A 391 -10.73 5.43 -22.97
CA ASP A 391 -10.16 4.83 -24.17
C ASP A 391 -8.67 4.54 -23.94
N GLN A 392 -8.28 3.30 -24.19
CA GLN A 392 -6.89 2.87 -24.22
C GLN A 392 -6.47 2.70 -25.68
N ILE A 393 -5.53 3.55 -26.08
CA ILE A 393 -5.05 3.67 -27.46
C ILE A 393 -3.70 2.99 -27.57
N ASN A 394 -3.54 2.09 -28.56
CA ASN A 394 -2.29 1.41 -28.88
C ASN A 394 -2.00 1.50 -30.38
N ILE A 395 -1.14 2.42 -30.76
CA ILE A 395 -0.77 2.61 -32.18
C ILE A 395 0.58 1.94 -32.44
N ASN A 396 0.57 0.93 -33.29
CA ASN A 396 1.77 0.20 -33.75
C ASN A 396 2.65 -0.34 -32.61
N LYS A 397 2.05 -0.62 -31.44
CA LYS A 397 2.77 -1.06 -30.22
C LYS A 397 3.90 -0.13 -29.80
N SER A 398 3.89 1.12 -30.26
CA SER A 398 4.90 2.15 -29.95
C SER A 398 4.30 3.35 -29.25
N PHE A 399 3.13 3.82 -29.69
CA PHE A 399 2.43 4.90 -29.00
C PHE A 399 1.25 4.31 -28.23
N PHE A 400 1.21 4.62 -26.94
CA PHE A 400 0.16 4.22 -26.03
C PHE A 400 -0.44 5.47 -25.37
N ALA A 401 -1.74 5.48 -25.18
CA ALA A 401 -2.36 6.56 -24.42
C ALA A 401 -3.59 6.04 -23.68
N ALA A 402 -3.87 6.58 -22.50
CA ALA A 402 -5.14 6.42 -21.83
C ALA A 402 -5.80 7.79 -21.67
N ILE A 403 -7.02 7.92 -22.18
CA ILE A 403 -7.85 9.12 -22.04
C ILE A 403 -9.10 8.70 -21.29
N GLY A 404 -9.39 9.34 -20.16
CA GLY A 404 -10.52 8.96 -19.33
C GLY A 404 -11.21 10.15 -18.70
N MET A 405 -12.51 9.97 -18.43
CA MET A 405 -13.35 10.91 -17.69
C MET A 405 -14.30 10.16 -16.76
N ARG A 406 -14.66 10.80 -15.66
CA ARG A 406 -15.61 10.27 -14.69
C ARG A 406 -16.44 11.40 -14.08
N LEU A 407 -17.70 11.09 -13.87
CA LEU A 407 -18.65 11.93 -13.13
C LEU A 407 -19.19 11.13 -11.94
N ASP A 408 -18.97 11.64 -10.75
CA ASP A 408 -19.55 11.12 -9.51
C ASP A 408 -20.61 12.08 -9.02
N ASN A 409 -21.75 11.56 -8.58
CA ASN A 409 -22.82 12.30 -7.94
C ASN A 409 -23.04 11.75 -6.54
N HIS A 410 -22.69 12.55 -5.54
CA HIS A 410 -22.83 12.21 -4.13
C HIS A 410 -24.02 12.97 -3.53
N ASN A 411 -24.80 12.29 -2.70
CA ASN A 411 -26.03 12.85 -2.16
C ASN A 411 -25.83 14.05 -1.21
N MET A 412 -24.62 14.28 -0.67
CA MET A 412 -24.32 15.38 0.25
C MET A 412 -23.70 16.60 -0.45
N PHE A 413 -22.67 16.40 -1.28
CA PHE A 413 -21.92 17.51 -1.88
C PHE A 413 -22.13 17.66 -3.40
N GLY A 414 -23.03 16.86 -4.01
CA GLY A 414 -23.36 16.97 -5.43
C GLY A 414 -22.34 16.31 -6.36
N SER A 415 -22.17 16.89 -7.55
CA SER A 415 -21.39 16.28 -8.62
C SER A 415 -19.92 16.69 -8.58
N ASN A 416 -19.03 15.72 -8.86
CA ASN A 416 -17.61 15.95 -9.04
C ASN A 416 -17.14 15.30 -10.35
N PHE A 417 -16.38 16.04 -11.16
CA PHE A 417 -15.86 15.61 -12.46
C PHE A 417 -14.35 15.42 -12.38
N THR A 418 -13.85 14.28 -12.85
CA THR A 418 -12.43 13.99 -12.95
C THR A 418 -12.06 13.55 -14.36
N TYR A 419 -10.81 13.84 -14.75
CA TYR A 419 -10.27 13.47 -16.06
C TYR A 419 -8.82 13.00 -15.95
N ARG A 420 -8.40 12.25 -16.96
CA ARG A 420 -7.03 11.76 -17.11
C ARG A 420 -6.61 11.74 -18.57
N PHE A 421 -5.36 12.13 -18.82
CA PHE A 421 -4.66 11.90 -20.08
C PHE A 421 -3.25 11.41 -19.78
N SER A 422 -2.91 10.23 -20.27
CA SER A 422 -1.65 9.54 -19.92
C SER A 422 -1.03 8.92 -21.17
N PRO A 423 -0.19 9.67 -21.93
CA PRO A 423 0.52 9.17 -23.11
C PRO A 423 1.85 8.49 -22.73
N ALA A 424 2.24 7.48 -23.53
CA ALA A 424 3.57 6.91 -23.54
C ALA A 424 4.05 6.62 -24.97
N TYR A 425 5.35 6.70 -25.19
CA TYR A 425 5.96 6.39 -26.48
C TYR A 425 7.19 5.51 -26.31
N MET A 426 7.19 4.36 -26.95
CA MET A 426 8.29 3.39 -26.92
C MET A 426 9.10 3.45 -28.20
N LEU A 427 10.37 3.81 -28.06
CA LEU A 427 11.38 3.71 -29.10
C LEU A 427 12.03 2.33 -29.00
N TRP A 428 11.54 1.36 -29.77
CA TRP A 428 12.00 -0.03 -29.71
C TRP A 428 13.46 -0.22 -30.11
N GLU A 429 13.96 0.59 -31.03
CA GLU A 429 15.33 0.52 -31.52
C GLU A 429 16.36 0.80 -30.42
N THR A 430 16.05 1.71 -29.54
CA THR A 430 16.91 2.09 -28.40
C THR A 430 16.50 1.49 -27.09
N GLY A 431 15.29 0.94 -26.99
CA GLY A 431 14.69 0.48 -25.74
C GLY A 431 14.30 1.62 -24.80
N THR A 432 13.98 2.80 -25.35
CA THR A 432 13.63 4.00 -24.56
C THR A 432 12.13 4.22 -24.57
N LYS A 433 11.55 4.39 -23.38
CA LYS A 433 10.13 4.74 -23.19
C LYS A 433 10.02 6.14 -22.58
N PHE A 434 9.33 7.04 -23.25
CA PHE A 434 8.88 8.31 -22.71
C PHE A 434 7.46 8.15 -22.21
N LYS A 435 7.13 8.75 -21.08
CA LYS A 435 5.80 8.68 -20.47
C LYS A 435 5.42 9.97 -19.79
N GLY A 436 4.13 10.24 -19.71
CA GLY A 436 3.61 11.38 -18.97
C GLY A 436 2.15 11.13 -18.58
N SER A 437 1.68 11.85 -17.59
CA SER A 437 0.29 11.83 -17.18
C SER A 437 -0.13 13.18 -16.63
N VAL A 438 -1.36 13.55 -16.91
CA VAL A 438 -2.07 14.64 -16.24
C VAL A 438 -3.43 14.12 -15.80
N ALA A 439 -3.77 14.30 -14.51
CA ALA A 439 -5.01 13.79 -13.96
C ALA A 439 -5.51 14.62 -12.79
N THR A 440 -6.80 14.51 -12.52
CA THR A 440 -7.44 15.06 -11.33
C THR A 440 -7.92 13.96 -10.40
N GLY A 441 -8.00 14.27 -9.11
CA GLY A 441 -8.54 13.40 -8.09
C GLY A 441 -9.41 14.16 -7.10
N PHE A 442 -10.23 13.45 -6.36
CA PHE A 442 -11.01 14.00 -5.27
C PHE A 442 -11.16 13.00 -4.12
N LYS A 443 -11.50 13.53 -2.94
CA LYS A 443 -11.87 12.76 -1.76
C LYS A 443 -13.13 13.32 -1.13
N ALA A 444 -14.13 12.46 -0.94
CA ALA A 444 -15.35 12.78 -0.22
C ALA A 444 -15.06 13.02 1.28
N PRO A 445 -15.75 13.93 1.95
CA PRO A 445 -15.69 14.04 3.39
C PRO A 445 -16.28 12.79 4.04
N SER A 446 -15.62 12.27 5.08
CA SER A 446 -16.12 11.12 5.83
C SER A 446 -17.40 11.46 6.58
N LEU A 447 -18.22 10.43 6.87
CA LEU A 447 -19.42 10.61 7.69
C LEU A 447 -19.08 11.14 9.09
N TYR A 448 -17.89 10.85 9.61
CA TYR A 448 -17.40 11.42 10.86
C TYR A 448 -17.21 12.94 10.75
N TYR A 449 -16.50 13.42 9.72
CA TYR A 449 -16.27 14.86 9.52
C TYR A 449 -17.56 15.63 9.25
N LEU A 450 -18.58 14.99 8.67
CA LEU A 450 -19.89 15.61 8.46
C LEU A 450 -20.73 15.71 9.73
N TYR A 451 -20.74 14.64 10.54
CA TYR A 451 -21.78 14.46 11.56
C TYR A 451 -21.31 14.40 13.01
N ASP A 452 -20.02 14.55 13.30
CA ASP A 452 -19.54 14.59 14.69
C ASP A 452 -20.20 15.79 15.41
N PRO A 453 -20.83 15.57 16.60
CA PRO A 453 -21.57 16.63 17.30
C PRO A 453 -20.70 17.85 17.67
N SER A 454 -19.42 17.62 17.98
CA SER A 454 -18.48 18.66 18.40
C SER A 454 -17.77 19.31 17.23
N TYR A 455 -17.26 18.51 16.28
CA TYR A 455 -16.31 18.94 15.25
C TYR A 455 -16.87 18.84 13.84
N GLY A 456 -18.03 18.20 13.65
CA GLY A 456 -18.62 17.94 12.36
C GLY A 456 -19.12 19.21 11.64
N ASN A 457 -19.14 19.13 10.29
CA ASN A 457 -19.63 20.19 9.43
C ASN A 457 -20.26 19.58 8.17
N GLU A 458 -21.57 19.65 8.07
CA GLU A 458 -22.33 19.11 6.93
C GLU A 458 -22.13 19.91 5.62
N ASN A 459 -21.48 21.08 5.68
CA ASN A 459 -21.21 21.94 4.52
C ASN A 459 -19.82 21.68 3.88
N LEU A 460 -19.13 20.62 4.27
CA LEU A 460 -17.84 20.27 3.69
C LEU A 460 -17.98 19.93 2.20
N SER A 461 -17.05 20.46 1.41
CA SER A 461 -16.84 20.10 0.01
C SER A 461 -15.77 19.00 -0.10
N PRO A 462 -15.72 18.24 -1.21
CA PRO A 462 -14.64 17.27 -1.41
C PRO A 462 -13.27 17.95 -1.49
N GLU A 463 -12.26 17.29 -0.96
CA GLU A 463 -10.86 17.62 -1.26
C GLU A 463 -10.58 17.35 -2.74
N LYS A 464 -9.68 18.13 -3.34
CA LYS A 464 -9.32 18.03 -4.77
C LYS A 464 -7.82 17.91 -4.96
N ASN A 465 -7.44 17.15 -5.97
CA ASN A 465 -6.05 17.06 -6.42
C ASN A 465 -5.97 17.30 -7.94
N PHE A 466 -4.95 18.06 -8.34
CA PHE A 466 -4.46 18.14 -9.70
C PHE A 466 -3.00 17.66 -9.71
N GLY A 467 -2.71 16.63 -10.49
CA GLY A 467 -1.37 16.04 -10.57
C GLY A 467 -0.90 15.86 -12.00
N TRP A 468 0.41 15.97 -12.22
CA TRP A 468 1.06 15.60 -13.47
C TRP A 468 2.42 14.97 -13.22
N GLU A 469 2.86 14.14 -14.16
CA GLU A 469 4.18 13.52 -14.16
C GLU A 469 4.75 13.42 -15.56
N LEU A 470 6.08 13.44 -15.64
CA LEU A 470 6.85 13.17 -16.85
C LEU A 470 7.98 12.21 -16.49
N GLY A 471 8.21 11.21 -17.32
CA GLY A 471 9.23 10.19 -17.04
C GLY A 471 9.85 9.62 -18.29
N ILE A 472 11.01 9.04 -18.07
CA ILE A 472 11.76 8.25 -19.04
C ILE A 472 12.13 6.91 -18.42
N GLU A 473 12.02 5.84 -19.19
CA GLU A 473 12.50 4.52 -18.82
C GLU A 473 13.40 4.00 -19.93
N GLN A 474 14.50 3.37 -19.56
CA GLN A 474 15.47 2.82 -20.49
C GLN A 474 15.70 1.35 -20.19
N PHE A 475 15.60 0.54 -21.22
CA PHE A 475 15.79 -0.91 -21.16
C PHE A 475 16.98 -1.33 -22.00
N PHE A 476 17.87 -2.15 -21.41
CA PHE A 476 19.02 -2.72 -22.08
C PHE A 476 19.04 -4.24 -21.96
N PHE A 477 19.71 -4.91 -22.90
CA PHE A 477 19.96 -6.36 -22.86
C PHE A 477 18.70 -7.18 -22.62
N LYS A 478 17.63 -6.92 -23.39
CA LYS A 478 16.31 -7.57 -23.24
C LYS A 478 15.72 -7.41 -21.83
N GLN A 479 15.87 -6.22 -21.23
CA GLN A 479 15.43 -5.83 -19.87
C GLN A 479 16.26 -6.41 -18.70
N ASN A 480 17.40 -7.04 -18.95
CA ASN A 480 18.28 -7.41 -17.84
C ASN A 480 18.80 -6.19 -17.08
N ILE A 481 18.80 -5.01 -17.72
CA ILE A 481 19.01 -3.73 -17.06
C ILE A 481 17.88 -2.80 -17.45
N ALA A 482 17.20 -2.26 -16.45
CA ALA A 482 16.18 -1.23 -16.62
C ALA A 482 16.41 -0.11 -15.61
N PHE A 483 16.37 1.13 -16.07
CA PHE A 483 16.33 2.28 -15.17
C PHE A 483 15.24 3.25 -15.59
N GLY A 484 14.74 4.03 -14.65
CA GLY A 484 13.76 5.05 -14.93
C GLY A 484 13.91 6.25 -14.02
N ALA A 485 13.51 7.40 -14.55
CA ALA A 485 13.41 8.66 -13.83
C ALA A 485 12.04 9.28 -14.12
N THR A 486 11.37 9.74 -13.08
CA THR A 486 10.07 10.41 -13.20
C THR A 486 10.06 11.65 -12.31
N TYR A 487 9.71 12.79 -12.88
CA TYR A 487 9.38 13.99 -12.11
C TYR A 487 7.88 14.09 -11.94
N PHE A 488 7.40 14.43 -10.72
CA PHE A 488 6.00 14.56 -10.39
C PHE A 488 5.69 15.89 -9.70
N TYR A 489 4.44 16.33 -9.87
CA TYR A 489 3.86 17.49 -9.19
C TYR A 489 2.40 17.20 -8.84
N ASN A 490 2.00 17.43 -7.59
CA ASN A 490 0.62 17.33 -7.12
C ASN A 490 0.27 18.59 -6.33
N LYS A 491 -0.92 19.14 -6.61
CA LYS A 491 -1.50 20.26 -5.88
C LYS A 491 -2.83 19.82 -5.27
N TYR A 492 -2.87 19.83 -3.96
CA TYR A 492 -4.06 19.52 -3.15
C TYR A 492 -4.71 20.83 -2.73
N THR A 493 -6.04 20.91 -2.85
CA THR A 493 -6.85 22.08 -2.46
C THR A 493 -8.11 21.61 -1.74
N ASP A 494 -8.73 22.51 -1.01
CA ASP A 494 -9.95 22.26 -0.24
C ASP A 494 -9.76 21.11 0.78
N MET A 495 -8.53 20.90 1.27
CA MET A 495 -8.21 19.84 2.22
C MET A 495 -8.90 20.09 3.56
N PHE A 496 -9.30 19.00 4.21
CA PHE A 496 -9.91 19.08 5.54
C PHE A 496 -8.89 19.53 6.56
N GLY A 497 -9.29 20.48 7.37
CA GLY A 497 -8.52 21.02 8.47
C GLY A 497 -9.43 21.40 9.63
N PHE A 498 -8.86 21.55 10.81
CA PHE A 498 -9.59 21.95 11.99
C PHE A 498 -9.44 23.46 12.22
N ASP A 499 -10.56 24.15 12.40
CA ASP A 499 -10.58 25.57 12.73
C ASP A 499 -10.67 25.74 14.26
N ASN A 500 -9.62 26.25 14.86
CA ASN A 500 -9.51 26.48 16.31
C ASN A 500 -10.46 27.60 16.83
N LEU A 501 -11.02 28.44 15.94
CA LEU A 501 -11.93 29.50 16.34
C LEU A 501 -13.37 29.00 16.45
N THR A 502 -13.79 28.18 15.49
CA THR A 502 -15.16 27.64 15.43
C THR A 502 -15.25 26.24 15.99
N PHE A 503 -14.13 25.58 16.27
CA PHE A 503 -14.02 24.17 16.67
C PHE A 503 -14.70 23.23 15.68
N LYS A 504 -14.65 23.53 14.36
CA LYS A 504 -15.26 22.74 13.30
C LYS A 504 -14.25 22.29 12.28
N THR A 505 -14.52 21.15 11.65
CA THR A 505 -13.82 20.72 10.43
C THR A 505 -14.23 21.59 9.27
N ILE A 506 -13.28 22.13 8.53
CA ILE A 506 -13.51 23.03 7.39
C ILE A 506 -12.57 22.71 6.22
N ASN A 507 -12.91 23.17 5.02
CA ASN A 507 -12.04 23.10 3.83
C ASN A 507 -11.12 24.33 3.77
N ILE A 508 -9.99 24.27 4.42
CA ILE A 508 -9.07 25.42 4.49
C ILE A 508 -7.65 25.07 3.98
N ASN A 509 -7.25 23.82 4.07
CA ASN A 509 -5.87 23.46 3.86
C ASN A 509 -5.53 23.27 2.38
N LYS A 510 -4.29 23.59 2.04
CA LYS A 510 -3.69 23.37 0.72
C LYS A 510 -2.32 22.76 0.91
N ALA A 511 -1.93 21.87 0.00
CA ALA A 511 -0.58 21.32 -0.02
C ALA A 511 -0.06 21.19 -1.45
N VAL A 512 1.26 21.23 -1.57
CA VAL A 512 1.95 20.92 -2.83
C VAL A 512 2.99 19.86 -2.53
N THR A 513 3.02 18.81 -3.34
CA THR A 513 4.08 17.81 -3.32
C THR A 513 4.70 17.71 -4.71
N LYS A 514 6.02 17.74 -4.78
CA LYS A 514 6.78 17.65 -6.03
C LYS A 514 8.11 16.96 -5.80
N GLY A 515 8.66 16.35 -6.84
CA GLY A 515 9.94 15.67 -6.66
C GLY A 515 10.31 14.76 -7.81
N GLY A 516 11.29 13.90 -7.55
CA GLY A 516 11.83 12.93 -8.49
C GLY A 516 11.81 11.51 -7.92
N GLU A 517 11.50 10.56 -8.75
CA GLU A 517 11.58 9.13 -8.49
C GLU A 517 12.57 8.51 -9.46
N PHE A 518 13.47 7.66 -8.94
CA PHE A 518 14.48 6.96 -9.73
C PHE A 518 14.47 5.49 -9.35
N PHE A 519 14.54 4.61 -10.34
CA PHE A 519 14.76 3.20 -10.11
C PHE A 519 15.85 2.65 -11.04
N LEU A 520 16.55 1.64 -10.54
CA LEU A 520 17.47 0.82 -11.31
C LEU A 520 17.21 -0.64 -10.97
N LYS A 521 16.96 -1.46 -11.97
CA LYS A 521 16.85 -2.91 -11.86
C LYS A 521 17.91 -3.56 -12.72
N ILE A 522 18.65 -4.50 -12.14
CA ILE A 522 19.70 -5.27 -12.83
C ILE A 522 19.47 -6.75 -12.53
N THR A 523 19.32 -7.56 -13.57
CA THR A 523 19.20 -9.02 -13.52
C THR A 523 20.23 -9.65 -14.46
N PRO A 524 21.52 -9.67 -14.06
CA PRO A 524 22.59 -10.13 -14.96
C PRO A 524 22.43 -11.60 -15.34
N THR A 525 21.89 -12.38 -14.44
CA THR A 525 21.52 -13.80 -14.62
C THR A 525 20.15 -14.04 -13.97
N THR A 526 19.56 -15.22 -14.17
CA THR A 526 18.34 -15.63 -13.51
C THR A 526 18.48 -15.75 -11.99
N ASP A 527 19.70 -15.82 -11.49
CA ASP A 527 20.01 -16.09 -10.09
C ASP A 527 20.30 -14.82 -9.28
N ILE A 528 20.49 -13.67 -9.96
CA ILE A 528 20.83 -12.40 -9.30
C ILE A 528 19.82 -11.32 -9.70
N GLU A 529 19.21 -10.72 -8.72
CA GLU A 529 18.40 -9.50 -8.88
C GLU A 529 18.94 -8.40 -7.97
N ILE A 530 19.12 -7.21 -8.52
CA ILE A 530 19.54 -6.00 -7.83
C ILE A 530 18.53 -4.91 -8.16
N LYS A 531 18.00 -4.23 -7.13
CA LYS A 531 17.13 -3.06 -7.27
C LYS A 531 17.66 -1.91 -6.44
N LEU A 532 17.62 -0.72 -7.02
CA LEU A 532 17.87 0.54 -6.34
C LEU A 532 16.68 1.45 -6.60
N ASN A 533 16.09 1.98 -5.55
CA ASN A 533 14.98 2.91 -5.58
C ASN A 533 15.37 4.19 -4.84
N TYR A 534 15.19 5.36 -5.46
CA TYR A 534 15.42 6.63 -4.79
C TYR A 534 14.22 7.55 -5.01
N THR A 535 13.80 8.22 -3.95
CA THR A 535 12.72 9.19 -3.95
C THR A 535 13.20 10.50 -3.34
N LEU A 536 13.02 11.58 -4.10
CA LEU A 536 13.10 12.96 -3.62
C LEU A 536 11.68 13.52 -3.62
N ALA A 537 11.15 13.94 -2.47
CA ALA A 537 9.78 14.46 -2.35
C ALA A 537 9.75 15.71 -1.45
N ASP A 538 9.56 16.87 -2.05
CA ASP A 538 9.30 18.13 -1.32
C ASP A 538 7.78 18.29 -1.15
N ALA A 539 7.28 18.09 0.08
CA ALA A 539 5.88 18.18 0.44
C ALA A 539 5.68 19.33 1.43
N ARG A 540 4.88 20.34 1.04
CA ARG A 540 4.72 21.58 1.81
C ARG A 540 3.26 21.95 2.03
N ASP A 541 2.99 22.53 3.20
CA ASP A 541 1.76 23.27 3.47
C ASP A 541 1.74 24.57 2.66
N MET A 542 0.69 24.78 1.89
CA MET A 542 0.47 25.97 1.08
C MET A 542 -0.78 26.74 1.50
N SER A 543 -1.26 26.51 2.73
CA SER A 543 -2.42 27.16 3.32
C SER A 543 -2.04 28.56 3.80
N SER A 544 -2.48 29.60 3.10
CA SER A 544 -2.04 30.99 3.32
C SER A 544 -2.31 31.53 4.74
N ASN A 545 -3.26 30.94 5.45
CA ASN A 545 -3.65 31.34 6.80
C ASN A 545 -3.04 30.43 7.90
N SER A 546 -2.23 29.46 7.50
CA SER A 546 -1.57 28.53 8.43
C SER A 546 -0.27 29.15 8.97
N SER A 547 0.01 28.95 10.24
CA SER A 547 1.32 29.22 10.83
C SER A 547 2.43 28.37 10.21
N ASP A 548 2.07 27.29 9.54
CA ASP A 548 2.95 26.37 8.84
C ASP A 548 3.07 26.65 7.33
N TYR A 549 2.57 27.79 6.85
CA TYR A 549 2.69 28.16 5.46
C TYR A 549 4.10 28.02 4.91
N ASN A 550 4.24 27.29 3.80
CA ASN A 550 5.50 26.95 3.14
C ASN A 550 6.49 26.10 3.96
N LYS A 551 6.10 25.56 5.13
CA LYS A 551 6.88 24.59 5.85
C LYS A 551 6.64 23.18 5.29
N LYS A 552 7.58 22.26 5.55
CA LYS A 552 7.43 20.85 5.18
C LYS A 552 6.25 20.21 5.91
N LEU A 553 5.54 19.31 5.26
CA LEU A 553 4.55 18.48 5.93
C LEU A 553 5.24 17.53 6.91
N LEU A 554 4.64 17.34 8.09
CA LEU A 554 5.19 16.47 9.13
C LEU A 554 5.31 15.03 8.67
N ARG A 555 6.36 14.33 9.12
CA ARG A 555 6.57 12.88 8.91
C ARG A 555 6.77 12.47 7.45
N ARG A 556 7.18 13.42 6.58
CA ARG A 556 7.51 13.15 5.16
C ARG A 556 9.00 13.36 4.96
N PRO A 557 9.80 12.27 4.84
CA PRO A 557 11.21 12.42 4.50
C PRO A 557 11.33 12.99 3.08
N GLU A 558 12.19 14.00 2.92
CA GLU A 558 12.47 14.56 1.59
C GLU A 558 13.23 13.56 0.73
N ASN A 559 14.10 12.77 1.33
CA ASN A 559 14.96 11.82 0.65
C ASN A 559 14.78 10.43 1.23
N LYS A 560 14.64 9.44 0.37
CA LYS A 560 14.59 8.02 0.73
C LYS A 560 15.32 7.20 -0.32
N LEU A 561 16.16 6.25 0.12
CA LEU A 561 16.83 5.29 -0.75
C LEU A 561 16.53 3.88 -0.26
N GLY A 562 16.15 3.02 -1.18
CA GLY A 562 15.97 1.59 -0.97
C GLY A 562 16.90 0.82 -1.89
N PHE A 563 17.63 -0.15 -1.34
CA PHE A 563 18.45 -1.08 -2.10
C PHE A 563 18.04 -2.50 -1.73
N PHE A 564 17.80 -3.33 -2.72
CA PHE A 564 17.46 -4.73 -2.55
C PHE A 564 18.35 -5.58 -3.44
N THR A 565 18.86 -6.69 -2.92
CA THR A 565 19.52 -7.71 -3.71
C THR A 565 19.05 -9.09 -3.30
N SER A 566 18.87 -9.96 -4.30
CA SER A 566 18.56 -11.38 -4.14
C SER A 566 19.59 -12.18 -4.92
N TYR A 567 20.19 -13.18 -4.27
CA TYR A 567 21.14 -14.11 -4.88
C TYR A 567 20.76 -15.54 -4.59
N SER A 568 20.41 -16.29 -5.64
CA SER A 568 20.12 -17.72 -5.61
C SER A 568 21.39 -18.47 -5.98
N PHE A 569 22.21 -18.84 -4.97
CA PHE A 569 23.44 -19.58 -5.21
C PHE A 569 23.21 -21.05 -5.59
N THR A 570 22.01 -21.56 -5.39
CA THR A 570 21.49 -22.82 -5.94
C THR A 570 19.98 -22.70 -6.16
N GLN A 571 19.38 -23.65 -6.91
CA GLN A 571 17.91 -23.74 -7.04
C GLN A 571 17.19 -23.99 -5.70
N LYS A 572 17.92 -24.35 -4.65
CA LYS A 572 17.39 -24.70 -3.32
C LYS A 572 17.67 -23.65 -2.26
N ALA A 573 18.53 -22.68 -2.54
CA ALA A 573 18.98 -21.74 -1.52
C ALA A 573 19.21 -20.34 -2.10
N ASN A 574 18.71 -19.33 -1.42
CA ASN A 574 18.95 -17.94 -1.72
C ASN A 574 19.21 -17.11 -0.47
N ILE A 575 19.87 -15.99 -0.66
CA ILE A 575 20.06 -14.94 0.33
C ILE A 575 19.58 -13.62 -0.24
N ASN A 576 18.95 -12.83 0.60
CA ASN A 576 18.41 -11.52 0.24
C ASN A 576 18.93 -10.48 1.22
N SER A 577 19.23 -9.30 0.73
CA SER A 577 19.62 -8.16 1.56
C SER A 577 18.78 -6.95 1.16
N GLU A 578 18.33 -6.22 2.14
CA GLU A 578 17.62 -4.97 2.00
C GLU A 578 18.33 -3.88 2.80
N ILE A 579 18.55 -2.73 2.17
CA ILE A 579 19.09 -1.54 2.85
C ILE A 579 18.10 -0.41 2.59
N ILE A 580 17.64 0.23 3.66
CA ILE A 580 16.72 1.36 3.59
C ILE A 580 17.37 2.54 4.30
N TRP A 581 17.62 3.62 3.57
CA TRP A 581 17.98 4.91 4.16
C TRP A 581 16.81 5.87 4.08
N VAL A 582 16.46 6.47 5.20
CA VAL A 582 15.43 7.51 5.31
C VAL A 582 16.09 8.79 5.82
N GLY A 583 15.93 9.86 5.06
CA GLY A 583 16.48 11.18 5.39
C GLY A 583 15.81 11.83 6.60
N PRO A 584 16.32 12.98 7.06
CA PRO A 584 15.71 13.73 8.15
C PRO A 584 14.31 14.20 7.75
N ARG A 585 13.43 14.34 8.74
CA ARG A 585 12.04 14.74 8.54
C ARG A 585 11.52 15.50 9.74
N GLU A 586 10.62 16.42 9.49
CA GLU A 586 9.97 17.18 10.56
C GLU A 586 8.84 16.39 11.21
N ASP A 587 8.71 16.52 12.54
CA ASP A 587 7.59 16.05 13.35
C ASP A 587 7.21 17.11 14.39
N MET A 588 6.23 16.81 15.23
CA MET A 588 5.72 17.67 16.28
C MET A 588 5.94 17.01 17.65
N ASN A 589 6.52 17.74 18.58
CA ASN A 589 6.41 17.39 19.99
C ASN A 589 5.04 17.86 20.51
N TYR A 590 4.12 16.94 20.69
CA TYR A 590 2.75 17.26 21.10
C TYR A 590 2.63 17.70 22.57
N SER A 591 3.69 17.57 23.39
CA SER A 591 3.72 18.10 24.75
C SER A 591 4.05 19.59 24.77
N THR A 592 4.89 20.08 23.84
CA THR A 592 5.30 21.50 23.74
C THR A 592 4.69 22.22 22.54
N TYR A 593 4.09 21.48 21.60
CA TYR A 593 3.62 21.97 20.28
C TYR A 593 4.74 22.59 19.43
N GLU A 594 5.98 22.19 19.65
CA GLU A 594 7.13 22.63 18.85
C GLU A 594 7.43 21.65 17.73
N ARG A 595 7.78 22.18 16.56
CA ARG A 595 8.30 21.36 15.45
C ARG A 595 9.71 20.93 15.77
N ILE A 596 9.99 19.67 15.52
CA ILE A 596 11.30 19.04 15.76
C ILE A 596 11.75 18.32 14.50
N GLU A 597 13.04 18.11 14.35
CA GLU A 597 13.60 17.30 13.28
C GLU A 597 13.96 15.90 13.80
N LEU A 598 13.35 14.87 13.25
CA LEU A 598 13.77 13.48 13.43
C LEU A 598 14.97 13.18 12.54
N LYS A 599 16.00 12.55 13.12
CA LYS A 599 17.24 12.22 12.42
C LYS A 599 17.02 11.22 11.28
N SER A 600 17.95 11.22 10.32
CA SER A 600 18.05 10.15 9.34
C SER A 600 18.48 8.84 9.99
N TYR A 601 18.09 7.72 9.38
CA TYR A 601 18.50 6.37 9.80
C TYR A 601 18.76 5.45 8.62
N VAL A 602 19.48 4.35 8.88
CA VAL A 602 19.75 3.26 7.92
C VAL A 602 19.36 1.94 8.55
N LEU A 603 18.51 1.19 7.86
CA LEU A 603 18.16 -0.18 8.24
C LEU A 603 18.81 -1.16 7.27
N ILE A 604 19.39 -2.22 7.80
CA ILE A 604 19.90 -3.35 7.03
C ILE A 604 19.16 -4.60 7.48
N ASN A 605 18.47 -5.25 6.55
CA ASN A 605 17.75 -6.50 6.78
C ASN A 605 18.37 -7.59 5.92
N LEU A 606 18.47 -8.80 6.47
CA LEU A 606 18.94 -10.00 5.78
C LEU A 606 17.89 -11.09 5.85
N ALA A 607 17.72 -11.84 4.77
CA ALA A 607 16.88 -13.01 4.75
C ALA A 607 17.55 -14.14 3.98
N ALA A 608 17.38 -15.37 4.45
CA ALA A 608 17.90 -16.57 3.78
C ALA A 608 16.82 -17.65 3.74
N ASN A 609 16.81 -18.37 2.63
CA ASN A 609 15.89 -19.49 2.41
C ASN A 609 16.65 -20.71 1.95
N TYR A 610 16.26 -21.88 2.47
CA TYR A 610 16.82 -23.16 2.08
C TYR A 610 15.73 -24.23 1.94
N SER A 611 15.61 -24.81 0.74
CA SER A 611 14.61 -25.84 0.40
C SER A 611 15.33 -27.17 0.12
N PRO A 612 15.66 -27.98 1.14
CA PRO A 612 16.32 -29.27 0.93
C PRO A 612 15.47 -30.21 0.07
N PHE A 613 14.14 -30.15 0.23
CA PHE A 613 13.14 -30.90 -0.52
C PHE A 613 12.10 -29.95 -1.12
N ASN A 614 11.43 -30.36 -2.18
CA ASN A 614 10.41 -29.53 -2.84
C ASN A 614 9.22 -29.17 -1.95
N PHE A 615 8.97 -29.99 -0.92
CA PHE A 615 7.88 -29.79 0.03
C PHE A 615 8.29 -29.08 1.32
N LEU A 616 9.60 -28.81 1.54
CA LEU A 616 10.11 -28.25 2.80
C LEU A 616 11.06 -27.10 2.54
N ARG A 617 10.78 -25.94 3.13
CA ARG A 617 11.62 -24.75 3.10
C ARG A 617 11.84 -24.23 4.51
N PHE A 618 13.08 -23.94 4.83
CA PHE A 618 13.49 -23.19 6.02
C PHE A 618 13.71 -21.74 5.62
N ASN A 619 13.29 -20.82 6.47
CA ASN A 619 13.54 -19.39 6.32
C ASN A 619 14.13 -18.81 7.60
N ILE A 620 15.05 -17.89 7.43
CA ILE A 620 15.66 -17.10 8.52
C ILE A 620 15.63 -15.64 8.07
N ARG A 621 15.34 -14.76 9.02
CA ARG A 621 15.34 -13.31 8.80
C ARG A 621 15.98 -12.60 9.98
N ILE A 622 16.82 -11.60 9.67
CA ILE A 622 17.42 -10.66 10.61
C ILE A 622 16.95 -9.27 10.19
N GLU A 623 16.31 -8.55 11.08
CA GLU A 623 15.87 -7.17 10.86
C GLU A 623 16.71 -6.22 11.71
N ASN A 624 16.95 -5.02 11.17
CA ASN A 624 17.75 -3.99 11.81
C ASN A 624 19.11 -4.51 12.32
N LEU A 625 19.91 -5.09 11.40
CA LEU A 625 21.19 -5.75 11.69
C LEU A 625 22.17 -4.84 12.47
N LEU A 626 22.08 -3.53 12.29
CA LEU A 626 22.96 -2.55 12.96
C LEU A 626 22.45 -2.14 14.33
N ASP A 627 21.29 -2.65 14.76
CA ASP A 627 20.61 -2.23 16.01
C ASP A 627 20.43 -0.71 16.10
N GLU A 628 20.03 -0.11 14.96
CA GLU A 628 19.84 1.33 14.86
C GLU A 628 18.64 1.77 15.70
N GLU A 629 18.84 2.71 16.61
CA GLU A 629 17.77 3.36 17.36
C GLU A 629 17.23 4.54 16.56
N TYR A 630 15.98 4.45 16.12
CA TYR A 630 15.34 5.48 15.31
C TYR A 630 13.88 5.70 15.73
N GLU A 631 13.32 6.82 15.33
CA GLU A 631 11.91 7.15 15.57
C GLU A 631 11.25 7.47 14.22
N GLU A 632 10.15 6.81 13.88
CA GLU A 632 9.32 7.17 12.73
C GLU A 632 8.35 8.29 13.08
N ILE A 633 7.92 8.34 14.33
CA ILE A 633 7.12 9.39 14.98
C ILE A 633 7.82 9.72 16.30
N TYR A 634 7.90 10.99 16.63
CA TYR A 634 8.54 11.45 17.86
C TYR A 634 7.98 10.77 19.10
N GLY A 635 8.88 10.24 19.91
CA GLY A 635 8.56 9.60 21.19
C GLY A 635 8.12 8.14 21.08
N TYR A 636 7.86 7.60 19.88
CA TYR A 636 7.51 6.20 19.69
C TYR A 636 8.73 5.35 19.35
N ALA A 637 8.80 4.18 19.97
CA ALA A 637 9.85 3.20 19.74
C ALA A 637 9.73 2.52 18.36
N THR A 638 10.83 1.94 17.92
CA THR A 638 10.88 1.07 16.72
C THR A 638 11.63 -0.21 17.07
N PRO A 639 11.43 -1.31 16.31
CA PRO A 639 12.10 -2.57 16.61
C PRO A 639 13.62 -2.44 16.51
N GLY A 640 14.36 -2.90 17.53
CA GLY A 640 15.80 -3.10 17.50
C GLY A 640 16.19 -4.34 16.70
N LEU A 641 17.44 -4.80 16.84
CA LEU A 641 17.94 -6.03 16.21
C LEU A 641 17.03 -7.20 16.52
N SER A 642 16.48 -7.81 15.47
CA SER A 642 15.48 -8.85 15.61
C SER A 642 15.79 -10.07 14.74
N PHE A 643 15.53 -11.27 15.27
CA PHE A 643 15.76 -12.55 14.61
C PHE A 643 14.46 -13.34 14.51
N TYR A 644 14.22 -13.92 13.34
CA TYR A 644 13.07 -14.79 13.08
C TYR A 644 13.49 -16.03 12.32
N GLY A 645 12.88 -17.15 12.63
CA GLY A 645 13.12 -18.41 11.93
C GLY A 645 11.83 -19.18 11.72
N GLY A 646 11.67 -19.78 10.56
CA GLY A 646 10.44 -20.46 10.19
C GLY A 646 10.63 -21.67 9.31
N ILE A 647 9.55 -22.43 9.21
CA ILE A 647 9.43 -23.64 8.40
C ILE A 647 8.17 -23.50 7.54
N ASN A 648 8.32 -23.73 6.24
CA ASN A 648 7.21 -23.83 5.31
C ASN A 648 7.17 -25.25 4.72
N ILE A 649 6.03 -25.91 4.85
CA ILE A 649 5.75 -27.24 4.28
C ILE A 649 4.65 -27.09 3.25
N SER A 650 4.85 -27.62 2.03
CA SER A 650 3.89 -27.52 0.92
C SER A 650 3.88 -28.83 0.13
N PHE A 651 2.75 -29.50 0.02
CA PHE A 651 2.58 -30.78 -0.69
C PHE A 651 1.25 -30.87 -1.42
#